data_bf6bcd758d392ea861d413d8ac314aa7
#
_entry.id   bf6bcd758d392ea861d413d8ac314aa7
#
_cell.length_a   1.000
_cell.length_b   1.000
_cell.length_c   1.000
_cell.angle_alpha   90.00
_cell.angle_beta   90.00
_cell.angle_gamma   90.00
#
_symmetry.space_group_name_H-M   'P 1'
#
loop_
_entity.id
_entity.type
_entity.pdbx_description
1 polymer ?
#
loop_
_entity_poly.entity_id
_entity_poly.type
_entity_poly.pdbx_seq_one_letter_code
_entity_poly.pdbx_strand_id
1 'polypeptide(L)'
;MDPHEPPQRKRSLFRLDHFLPFQRASSKPQAKTAASSVRKLLRRIGPTMLSSPVRRVVQTICFLSFLWLFFYVCWPYHARPHAAGMIQAGWRVAEFDQNSGGLSLEHDNGAENLRAGQKRFLVDQGAAVGRFNITGIEDKRVHLMPDAPLSAKQIDQMLFGVGPWALHETEPGQWPSHYTDDLARKEIVPAETFLIIDPLVSLSTAIAARSWVWSLVCAGVILIVCVFIPRGFCGYLCPLGTLIDLFDWAIGKRVTRFRVAKDGWWVHIKYYLLLAVLVAAFGGVLISGYVAAIPVITRGLLFIGEPLQSGIAREWHLVPPMHAGHVVSILLFLGVLALGLLKPRFWCKYVCPSGAVFSVANLFRVSERKVESSCINCNKCVAICPFDAIKPDFTTRVTDCTLCQTCGGVCPTQSIKFVERWNVMDLKAVNDPPTGETALGRRGFMSLITGSGIGVAGGGAIAATTKLWGANLNDPHAFRPVRPPGSVPEPAFLDMCIRCGECFKVCPNNVLQAEGFEQGLEGLWAPMVKADWAGCESSCNACGQVCPTGAIRPLPLAEKRVARMGLAIVDLQACLPHANREACQLCVDECHAAGYHAIEFVQVHTEVDAAGQPIEGTGHLAPVVLTDKCVGCGICQTRCFGINGLEKNLLKQSAIIIKAGEGREDRIMSGSYLKLREAEAR
;
A
#
# COMPACT_ATOMS: atom_id res chain seq x y z
N MET A 1 -45.83 46.74 -23.41
CA MET A 1 -44.68 45.86 -23.22
C MET A 1 -43.94 45.83 -24.53
N ASP A 2 -42.80 46.47 -24.58
CA ASP A 2 -42.00 46.68 -25.80
C ASP A 2 -41.21 45.39 -26.12
N PRO A 3 -41.31 44.82 -27.35
CA PRO A 3 -40.66 43.53 -27.68
C PRO A 3 -39.17 43.62 -27.95
N HIS A 4 -38.53 44.74 -27.69
CA HIS A 4 -37.12 44.99 -28.01
C HIS A 4 -36.20 45.23 -26.81
N GLU A 5 -36.67 45.00 -25.56
CA GLU A 5 -35.77 45.11 -24.42
C GLU A 5 -34.91 43.84 -24.33
N PRO A 6 -33.55 43.96 -24.43
CA PRO A 6 -32.69 42.76 -24.30
C PRO A 6 -32.79 42.22 -22.88
N PRO A 7 -32.84 40.89 -22.73
CA PRO A 7 -32.98 40.25 -21.41
C PRO A 7 -31.90 40.72 -20.45
N GLN A 8 -32.32 41.30 -19.33
CA GLN A 8 -31.43 41.78 -18.28
C GLN A 8 -30.52 40.62 -17.84
N ARG A 9 -29.22 40.78 -18.05
CA ARG A 9 -28.18 39.85 -17.56
C ARG A 9 -28.29 39.72 -16.03
N LYS A 10 -28.87 38.63 -15.53
CA LYS A 10 -28.74 38.29 -14.13
C LYS A 10 -27.24 38.13 -13.83
N ARG A 11 -26.71 38.99 -12.98
CA ARG A 11 -25.32 38.87 -12.49
C ARG A 11 -25.20 37.57 -11.74
N SER A 12 -24.42 36.60 -12.25
CA SER A 12 -24.14 35.37 -11.53
C SER A 12 -23.26 35.70 -10.32
N LEU A 13 -23.61 35.15 -9.17
CA LEU A 13 -22.86 35.29 -7.92
C LEU A 13 -21.52 34.54 -7.96
N PHE A 14 -21.39 33.57 -8.82
CA PHE A 14 -20.18 32.76 -9.01
C PHE A 14 -19.77 32.79 -10.50
N ARG A 15 -18.66 33.46 -10.78
CA ARG A 15 -18.00 33.37 -12.10
C ARG A 15 -16.87 32.37 -12.00
N LEU A 16 -17.03 31.18 -12.60
CA LEU A 16 -16.00 30.17 -12.72
C LEU A 16 -14.73 30.62 -13.45
N ASP A 17 -14.86 31.62 -14.31
CA ASP A 17 -13.75 32.31 -14.96
C ASP A 17 -12.82 33.05 -13.99
N HIS A 18 -13.26 33.35 -12.76
CA HIS A 18 -12.38 33.87 -11.70
C HIS A 18 -11.59 32.76 -10.99
N PHE A 19 -12.14 31.54 -10.88
CA PHE A 19 -11.48 30.38 -10.27
C PHE A 19 -10.69 29.57 -11.29
N LEU A 20 -11.04 29.64 -12.57
CA LEU A 20 -10.33 29.00 -13.66
C LEU A 20 -9.74 30.12 -14.57
N PRO A 21 -8.54 30.66 -14.26
CA PRO A 21 -8.00 31.88 -14.82
C PRO A 21 -7.69 31.84 -16.34
N PHE A 22 -8.21 30.90 -17.09
CA PHE A 22 -7.67 30.43 -18.37
C PHE A 22 -8.43 30.83 -19.62
N GLN A 23 -9.59 31.45 -19.49
CA GLN A 23 -10.32 32.00 -20.62
C GLN A 23 -10.79 33.44 -20.36
N ARG A 24 -9.84 34.34 -20.15
CA ARG A 24 -10.14 35.73 -20.48
C ARG A 24 -10.26 35.82 -21.99
N ALA A 25 -11.48 35.86 -22.49
CA ALA A 25 -11.75 36.21 -23.87
C ALA A 25 -11.15 37.58 -24.12
N SER A 26 -9.98 37.63 -24.75
CA SER A 26 -9.48 38.87 -25.35
C SER A 26 -10.38 39.18 -26.52
N SER A 27 -11.22 40.16 -26.37
CA SER A 27 -12.10 40.71 -27.43
C SER A 27 -11.34 41.50 -28.48
N LYS A 28 -10.02 41.37 -28.55
CA LYS A 28 -9.18 42.02 -29.58
C LYS A 28 -8.54 40.97 -30.48
N PRO A 29 -8.58 41.15 -31.83
CA PRO A 29 -7.83 40.30 -32.75
C PRO A 29 -6.35 40.47 -32.42
N GLN A 30 -5.74 39.40 -31.90
CA GLN A 30 -4.31 39.41 -31.58
C GLN A 30 -3.50 39.58 -32.88
N ALA A 31 -2.78 40.68 -32.97
CA ALA A 31 -1.71 40.86 -33.95
C ALA A 31 -0.78 39.64 -33.90
N LYS A 32 -0.29 39.21 -35.05
CA LYS A 32 0.65 38.08 -35.23
C LYS A 32 1.97 38.37 -34.50
N THR A 33 2.00 38.20 -33.19
CA THR A 33 3.24 38.25 -32.42
C THR A 33 4.04 36.98 -32.70
N ALA A 34 5.34 37.14 -32.94
CA ALA A 34 6.26 36.02 -33.14
C ALA A 34 6.09 34.98 -31.99
N ALA A 35 5.74 33.76 -32.37
CA ALA A 35 5.49 32.73 -31.38
C ALA A 35 6.77 32.48 -30.57
N SER A 36 6.72 32.66 -29.24
CA SER A 36 7.83 32.39 -28.35
C SER A 36 8.37 30.98 -28.57
N SER A 37 9.65 30.77 -28.29
CA SER A 37 10.31 29.46 -28.43
C SER A 37 9.56 28.37 -27.65
N VAL A 38 9.01 28.71 -26.49
CA VAL A 38 8.16 27.83 -25.67
C VAL A 38 6.88 27.42 -26.44
N ARG A 39 6.24 28.33 -27.15
CA ARG A 39 5.03 28.04 -27.94
C ARG A 39 5.35 27.12 -29.15
N LYS A 40 6.52 27.25 -29.75
CA LYS A 40 6.99 26.36 -30.81
C LYS A 40 7.27 24.95 -30.25
N LEU A 41 7.91 24.85 -29.09
CA LEU A 41 8.16 23.60 -28.38
C LEU A 41 6.84 22.89 -28.01
N LEU A 42 5.89 23.60 -27.38
CA LEU A 42 4.59 23.07 -26.98
C LEU A 42 3.76 22.57 -28.18
N ARG A 43 3.88 23.23 -29.36
CA ARG A 43 3.25 22.74 -30.60
C ARG A 43 3.84 21.40 -31.07
N ARG A 44 5.13 21.15 -30.86
CA ARG A 44 5.79 19.84 -31.16
C ARG A 44 5.27 18.76 -30.24
N ILE A 45 5.02 19.06 -28.96
CA ILE A 45 4.50 18.11 -27.97
C ILE A 45 3.03 17.73 -28.27
N GLY A 46 2.28 18.62 -28.92
CA GLY A 46 0.94 18.34 -29.43
C GLY A 46 -0.09 19.42 -29.12
N PRO A 47 -1.16 19.51 -29.90
CA PRO A 47 -2.17 20.57 -29.78
C PRO A 47 -2.93 20.55 -28.45
N THR A 48 -3.02 19.39 -27.80
CA THR A 48 -3.72 19.25 -26.50
C THR A 48 -3.01 19.95 -25.35
N MET A 49 -1.69 20.11 -25.42
CA MET A 49 -0.93 20.86 -24.39
C MET A 49 -1.27 22.37 -24.43
N LEU A 50 -1.45 22.93 -25.61
CA LEU A 50 -1.80 24.34 -25.76
C LEU A 50 -3.26 24.62 -25.47
N SER A 51 -4.15 23.68 -25.71
CA SER A 51 -5.60 23.87 -25.55
C SER A 51 -6.07 23.80 -24.10
N SER A 52 -5.34 23.12 -23.22
CA SER A 52 -5.66 23.05 -21.79
C SER A 52 -4.39 22.99 -20.91
N PRO A 53 -3.60 24.07 -20.85
CA PRO A 53 -2.32 24.07 -20.17
C PRO A 53 -2.44 23.75 -18.68
N VAL A 54 -3.45 24.30 -18.01
CA VAL A 54 -3.65 24.08 -16.57
C VAL A 54 -3.99 22.65 -16.24
N ARG A 55 -4.88 22.04 -17.01
CA ARG A 55 -5.16 20.62 -16.84
C ARG A 55 -3.84 19.83 -16.88
N ARG A 56 -2.96 20.12 -17.84
CA ARG A 56 -1.69 19.43 -17.98
C ARG A 56 -0.74 19.69 -16.82
N VAL A 57 -0.66 20.93 -16.35
CA VAL A 57 0.14 21.26 -15.17
C VAL A 57 -0.36 20.51 -13.94
N VAL A 58 -1.67 20.60 -13.66
CA VAL A 58 -2.27 19.89 -12.51
C VAL A 58 -2.07 18.39 -12.61
N GLN A 59 -2.33 17.77 -13.78
CA GLN A 59 -2.09 16.34 -14.00
C GLN A 59 -0.63 15.97 -13.76
N THR A 60 0.31 16.77 -14.22
CA THR A 60 1.75 16.51 -14.04
C THR A 60 2.13 16.60 -12.57
N ILE A 61 1.69 17.64 -11.86
CA ILE A 61 1.94 17.80 -10.43
C ILE A 61 1.36 16.59 -9.65
N CYS A 62 0.09 16.26 -9.87
CA CYS A 62 -0.56 15.14 -9.18
C CYS A 62 0.12 13.79 -9.50
N PHE A 63 0.52 13.58 -10.75
CA PHE A 63 1.21 12.34 -11.15
C PHE A 63 2.60 12.26 -10.53
N LEU A 64 3.37 13.35 -10.54
CA LEU A 64 4.69 13.40 -9.89
C LEU A 64 4.56 13.25 -8.37
N SER A 65 3.54 13.86 -7.75
CA SER A 65 3.25 13.65 -6.31
C SER A 65 2.91 12.20 -6.01
N PHE A 66 2.11 11.54 -6.85
CA PHE A 66 1.82 10.12 -6.72
C PHE A 66 3.09 9.26 -6.83
N LEU A 67 3.94 9.51 -7.84
CA LEU A 67 5.21 8.80 -8.00
C LEU A 67 6.17 9.07 -6.84
N TRP A 68 6.20 10.30 -6.32
CA TRP A 68 7.00 10.67 -5.16
C TRP A 68 6.54 9.94 -3.89
N LEU A 69 5.22 9.93 -3.62
CA LEU A 69 4.65 9.16 -2.50
C LEU A 69 4.98 7.68 -2.64
N PHE A 70 4.75 7.11 -3.82
CA PHE A 70 4.92 5.68 -4.06
C PHE A 70 6.38 5.23 -4.05
N PHE A 71 7.30 5.94 -4.72
CA PHE A 71 8.69 5.50 -4.90
C PHE A 71 9.65 6.07 -3.87
N TYR A 72 9.38 7.22 -3.26
CA TYR A 72 10.27 7.83 -2.29
C TYR A 72 9.73 7.73 -0.86
N VAL A 73 8.50 8.16 -0.60
CA VAL A 73 7.95 8.15 0.77
C VAL A 73 7.77 6.72 1.26
N CYS A 74 7.18 5.85 0.44
CA CYS A 74 7.03 4.43 0.75
C CYS A 74 8.31 3.61 0.52
N TRP A 75 9.43 4.23 0.12
CA TRP A 75 10.68 3.51 -0.03
C TRP A 75 11.20 3.00 1.32
N PRO A 76 11.67 1.74 1.40
CA PRO A 76 12.24 1.20 2.62
C PRO A 76 13.34 2.10 3.18
N TYR A 77 13.34 2.25 4.46
CA TYR A 77 14.21 3.16 5.20
C TYR A 77 15.67 2.77 5.05
N HIS A 78 16.57 3.76 5.13
CA HIS A 78 17.98 3.48 5.17
C HIS A 78 18.33 2.83 6.51
N ALA A 79 18.90 1.62 6.47
CA ALA A 79 19.44 0.98 7.64
C ALA A 79 20.55 1.86 8.25
N ARG A 80 20.61 1.93 9.57
CA ARG A 80 21.73 2.57 10.24
C ARG A 80 23.00 1.75 9.97
N PRO A 81 24.12 2.38 9.64
CA PRO A 81 25.38 1.67 9.35
C PRO A 81 25.87 0.76 10.49
N HIS A 82 25.54 1.18 11.73
CA HIS A 82 25.67 0.37 12.92
C HIS A 82 24.28 0.34 13.52
N ALA A 83 23.61 -0.81 13.45
CA ALA A 83 22.28 -0.94 14.00
C ALA A 83 22.30 -0.44 15.43
N ALA A 84 21.49 0.56 15.70
CA ALA A 84 21.40 1.12 17.03
C ALA A 84 20.93 0.02 17.97
N GLY A 85 21.70 -0.24 19.03
CA GLY A 85 21.50 -1.37 19.89
C GLY A 85 22.19 -2.65 19.42
N MET A 86 22.86 -2.69 18.28
CA MET A 86 23.77 -3.76 17.98
C MET A 86 25.02 -3.69 18.87
N ILE A 87 25.01 -4.38 19.61
CA ILE A 87 25.47 -5.53 20.25
C ILE A 87 26.77 -5.95 19.58
N GLN A 88 27.81 -5.65 20.21
CA GLN A 88 28.89 -6.59 20.14
C GLN A 88 28.48 -7.76 21.04
N ALA A 89 27.93 -8.81 20.45
CA ALA A 89 27.69 -10.07 21.13
C ALA A 89 28.97 -10.90 21.08
N GLY A 90 29.10 -11.84 22.01
CA GLY A 90 30.26 -12.71 22.04
C GLY A 90 31.34 -12.31 23.04
N TRP A 91 31.04 -11.34 23.89
CA TRP A 91 31.92 -10.99 24.99
C TRP A 91 31.98 -12.10 26.01
N ARG A 92 33.18 -12.35 26.56
CA ARG A 92 33.44 -13.28 27.65
C ARG A 92 33.95 -12.49 28.85
N VAL A 93 33.53 -12.87 30.03
CA VAL A 93 34.07 -12.33 31.27
C VAL A 93 35.52 -12.83 31.45
N ALA A 94 36.44 -11.89 31.41
CA ALA A 94 37.87 -12.15 31.67
C ALA A 94 38.16 -12.01 33.17
N GLU A 95 37.59 -11.01 33.83
CA GLU A 95 37.82 -10.74 35.24
C GLU A 95 36.61 -10.00 35.85
N PHE A 96 36.21 -10.36 37.06
CA PHE A 96 35.15 -9.69 37.80
C PHE A 96 35.58 -9.46 39.25
N ASP A 97 35.62 -8.17 39.66
CA ASP A 97 35.88 -7.78 41.02
C ASP A 97 34.58 -7.61 41.81
N GLN A 98 34.32 -8.49 42.72
CA GLN A 98 33.11 -8.49 43.56
C GLN A 98 33.01 -7.23 44.48
N ASN A 99 34.15 -6.64 44.88
CA ASN A 99 34.15 -5.53 45.80
C ASN A 99 33.81 -4.19 45.15
N SER A 100 34.33 -3.97 43.95
CA SER A 100 34.09 -2.74 43.20
C SER A 100 32.94 -2.89 42.15
N GLY A 101 32.54 -4.12 41.85
CA GLY A 101 31.65 -4.44 40.73
C GLY A 101 32.28 -4.25 39.34
N GLY A 102 33.61 -4.02 39.32
CA GLY A 102 34.36 -3.83 38.08
C GLY A 102 34.44 -5.13 37.28
N LEU A 103 34.23 -5.00 35.98
CA LEU A 103 34.13 -6.12 35.02
C LEU A 103 35.08 -5.87 33.86
N SER A 104 35.88 -6.88 33.52
CA SER A 104 36.67 -6.89 32.30
C SER A 104 36.11 -7.93 31.32
N LEU A 105 35.72 -7.46 30.15
CA LEU A 105 35.19 -8.32 29.06
C LEU A 105 36.23 -8.45 27.96
N GLU A 106 36.34 -9.64 27.39
CA GLU A 106 37.22 -9.93 26.25
C GLU A 106 36.41 -10.37 25.04
N HIS A 107 36.80 -9.90 23.84
CA HIS A 107 36.16 -10.24 22.58
C HIS A 107 37.18 -10.58 21.50
N ASP A 108 36.95 -11.64 20.74
CA ASP A 108 37.89 -12.17 19.74
C ASP A 108 38.26 -11.15 18.65
N ASN A 109 37.29 -10.31 18.23
CA ASN A 109 37.43 -9.31 17.18
C ASN A 109 37.79 -7.88 17.69
N GLY A 110 38.10 -7.74 18.99
CA GLY A 110 38.46 -6.45 19.57
C GLY A 110 37.28 -5.52 19.86
N ALA A 111 37.61 -4.31 20.30
CA ALA A 111 36.65 -3.29 20.77
C ALA A 111 36.52 -2.08 19.82
N GLU A 112 36.62 -2.30 18.51
CA GLU A 112 36.78 -1.24 17.48
C GLU A 112 35.77 -0.09 17.53
N ASN A 113 34.55 -0.33 18.03
CA ASN A 113 33.46 0.64 18.05
C ASN A 113 33.16 1.20 19.45
N LEU A 114 33.94 0.87 20.44
CA LEU A 114 33.75 1.34 21.83
C LEU A 114 34.72 2.49 22.14
N ARG A 115 34.31 3.37 23.04
CA ARG A 115 35.16 4.48 23.51
C ARG A 115 35.05 4.58 25.03
N ALA A 116 36.14 4.89 25.70
CA ALA A 116 36.15 5.19 27.12
C ALA A 116 35.20 6.35 27.44
N GLY A 117 34.48 6.26 28.53
CA GLY A 117 33.44 7.21 28.94
C GLY A 117 32.04 6.93 28.39
N GLN A 118 31.88 5.98 27.46
CA GLN A 118 30.55 5.57 27.00
C GLN A 118 29.86 4.70 28.03
N LYS A 119 28.54 4.88 28.15
CA LYS A 119 27.67 4.01 28.95
C LYS A 119 27.05 2.92 28.08
N ARG A 120 27.10 1.68 28.55
CA ARG A 120 26.54 0.52 27.87
C ARG A 120 25.74 -0.32 28.86
N PHE A 121 24.70 -0.98 28.35
CA PHE A 121 23.98 -2.01 29.09
C PHE A 121 24.66 -3.36 28.84
N LEU A 122 25.02 -4.02 29.91
CA LEU A 122 25.45 -5.41 29.85
C LEU A 122 24.23 -6.30 29.83
N VAL A 123 24.21 -7.22 28.89
CA VAL A 123 23.07 -8.09 28.63
C VAL A 123 23.55 -9.53 28.62
N ASP A 124 22.91 -10.37 29.42
CA ASP A 124 23.08 -11.82 29.44
C ASP A 124 21.81 -12.47 28.90
N GLN A 125 21.95 -13.25 27.82
CA GLN A 125 20.83 -13.95 27.17
C GLN A 125 19.58 -13.06 26.97
N GLY A 126 19.83 -11.78 26.68
CA GLY A 126 18.79 -10.81 26.38
C GLY A 126 18.15 -10.10 27.58
N ALA A 127 18.50 -10.45 28.80
CA ALA A 127 18.12 -9.71 29.99
C ALA A 127 19.19 -8.67 30.36
N ALA A 128 18.78 -7.42 30.63
CA ALA A 128 19.71 -6.42 31.11
C ALA A 128 20.21 -6.79 32.51
N VAL A 129 21.51 -6.96 32.63
CA VAL A 129 22.15 -7.19 33.93
C VAL A 129 22.37 -5.86 34.65
N GLY A 130 22.77 -4.82 33.93
CA GLY A 130 22.97 -3.51 34.48
C GLY A 130 23.56 -2.54 33.48
N ARG A 131 23.63 -1.24 33.91
CA ARG A 131 24.25 -0.20 33.11
C ARG A 131 25.68 0.03 33.61
N PHE A 132 26.63 0.02 32.69
CA PHE A 132 28.06 0.10 32.95
C PHE A 132 28.68 1.27 32.18
N ASN A 133 29.69 1.88 32.75
CA ASN A 133 30.53 2.88 32.12
C ASN A 133 31.85 2.24 31.68
N ILE A 134 32.26 2.46 30.42
CA ILE A 134 33.52 1.98 29.87
C ILE A 134 34.63 2.86 30.44
N THR A 135 35.49 2.29 31.30
CA THR A 135 36.58 3.00 31.93
C THR A 135 37.89 2.91 31.18
N GLY A 136 38.11 1.82 30.46
CA GLY A 136 39.31 1.60 29.67
C GLY A 136 39.06 0.60 28.54
N ILE A 137 39.89 0.70 27.50
CA ILE A 137 39.84 -0.22 26.34
C ILE A 137 41.28 -0.61 26.05
N GLU A 138 41.56 -1.90 26.04
CA GLU A 138 42.79 -2.51 25.62
C GLU A 138 42.49 -3.43 24.45
N ASP A 139 43.20 -3.36 23.38
CA ASP A 139 43.07 -4.12 22.13
C ASP A 139 41.82 -5.06 22.04
N LYS A 140 41.76 -6.11 22.85
CA LYS A 140 40.65 -7.08 22.90
C LYS A 140 39.81 -7.03 24.19
N ARG A 141 40.18 -6.17 25.13
CA ARG A 141 39.54 -6.09 26.46
C ARG A 141 38.90 -4.74 26.69
N VAL A 142 37.77 -4.75 27.37
CA VAL A 142 37.04 -3.57 27.76
C VAL A 142 36.82 -3.64 29.28
N HIS A 143 37.22 -2.58 29.97
CA HIS A 143 37.00 -2.43 31.42
C HIS A 143 35.72 -1.66 31.65
N LEU A 144 34.85 -2.20 32.46
CA LEU A 144 33.52 -1.70 32.75
C LEU A 144 33.36 -1.46 34.26
N MET A 145 32.76 -0.33 34.62
CA MET A 145 32.34 -0.06 35.99
C MET A 145 30.83 0.15 36.02
N PRO A 146 30.10 -0.42 36.98
CA PRO A 146 28.68 -0.25 37.12
C PRO A 146 28.30 1.19 37.43
N ASP A 147 27.22 1.68 36.83
CA ASP A 147 26.70 3.06 37.06
C ASP A 147 25.99 3.17 38.42
N ALA A 148 25.55 2.02 38.98
CA ALA A 148 24.93 1.89 40.29
C ALA A 148 25.41 0.62 41.00
N PRO A 149 25.34 0.52 42.34
CA PRO A 149 25.70 -0.69 43.07
C PRO A 149 24.90 -1.91 42.55
N LEU A 150 25.59 -2.99 42.28
CA LEU A 150 24.98 -4.23 41.80
C LEU A 150 24.21 -4.94 42.92
N SER A 151 23.04 -5.43 42.62
CA SER A 151 22.26 -6.28 43.53
C SER A 151 22.88 -7.69 43.62
N ALA A 152 22.60 -8.41 44.69
CA ALA A 152 23.08 -9.80 44.87
C ALA A 152 22.76 -10.70 43.67
N LYS A 153 21.55 -10.56 43.11
CA LYS A 153 21.12 -11.30 41.90
C LYS A 153 21.99 -10.97 40.68
N GLN A 154 22.38 -9.72 40.48
CA GLN A 154 23.25 -9.32 39.37
C GLN A 154 24.68 -9.83 39.57
N ILE A 155 25.15 -9.85 40.80
CA ILE A 155 26.45 -10.41 41.13
C ILE A 155 26.47 -11.90 40.87
N ASP A 156 25.41 -12.65 41.26
CA ASP A 156 25.26 -14.08 40.95
C ASP A 156 25.24 -14.34 39.47
N GLN A 157 24.54 -13.48 38.67
CA GLN A 157 24.54 -13.56 37.20
C GLN A 157 25.95 -13.36 36.61
N MET A 158 26.76 -12.44 37.18
CA MET A 158 28.14 -12.21 36.76
C MET A 158 29.05 -13.39 37.05
N LEU A 159 28.85 -14.06 38.16
CA LEU A 159 29.68 -15.21 38.62
C LEU A 159 29.32 -16.51 37.91
N PHE A 160 28.04 -16.73 37.66
CA PHE A 160 27.52 -18.01 37.19
C PHE A 160 26.88 -17.93 35.79
N GLY A 161 26.80 -16.74 35.17
CA GLY A 161 26.25 -16.56 33.84
C GLY A 161 27.12 -17.23 32.77
N VAL A 162 26.50 -17.98 31.90
CA VAL A 162 27.18 -18.84 30.93
C VAL A 162 27.58 -18.08 29.65
N GLY A 163 27.09 -16.84 29.50
CA GLY A 163 27.34 -16.02 28.28
C GLY A 163 26.86 -16.67 26.97
N PRO A 164 27.13 -16.12 25.82
CA PRO A 164 27.94 -14.95 25.55
C PRO A 164 27.27 -13.64 25.99
N TRP A 165 28.05 -12.75 26.55
CA TRP A 165 27.62 -11.44 26.98
C TRP A 165 27.52 -10.48 25.79
N ALA A 166 26.61 -9.53 25.90
CA ALA A 166 26.43 -8.50 24.88
C ALA A 166 26.45 -7.09 25.50
N LEU A 167 27.05 -6.14 24.80
CA LEU A 167 27.04 -4.72 25.19
C LEU A 167 26.07 -3.95 24.30
N HIS A 168 25.01 -3.40 24.91
CA HIS A 168 23.97 -2.64 24.26
C HIS A 168 24.10 -1.15 24.51
N GLU A 169 23.71 -0.34 23.55
CA GLU A 169 23.66 1.11 23.68
C GLU A 169 22.44 1.56 24.51
N THR A 170 21.35 0.82 24.40
CA THR A 170 20.07 1.10 25.07
C THR A 170 19.60 -0.10 25.87
N GLU A 171 18.74 0.15 26.86
CA GLU A 171 18.13 -0.88 27.68
C GLU A 171 17.31 -1.85 26.82
N PRO A 172 17.41 -3.17 27.03
CA PRO A 172 16.52 -4.14 26.39
C PRO A 172 15.05 -3.78 26.62
N GLY A 173 14.28 -3.74 25.56
CA GLY A 173 12.89 -3.25 25.56
C GLY A 173 12.70 -1.79 25.11
N GLN A 174 13.75 -0.98 25.15
CA GLN A 174 13.79 0.38 24.59
C GLN A 174 14.66 0.46 23.34
N TRP A 175 14.54 -0.53 22.46
CA TRP A 175 15.35 -0.60 21.24
C TRP A 175 15.13 0.61 20.36
N PRO A 176 16.19 1.33 19.98
CA PRO A 176 16.06 2.36 18.95
C PRO A 176 15.67 1.73 17.60
N SER A 177 15.05 2.53 16.74
CA SER A 177 14.78 2.10 15.38
C SER A 177 16.06 1.67 14.66
N HIS A 178 16.03 0.54 13.97
CA HIS A 178 17.12 0.07 13.10
C HIS A 178 17.31 0.95 11.85
N TYR A 179 16.47 1.96 11.67
CA TYR A 179 16.47 2.83 10.49
C TYR A 179 16.78 4.27 10.89
N THR A 180 17.49 4.98 10.00
CA THR A 180 17.80 6.41 10.17
C THR A 180 16.61 7.30 9.93
N ASP A 181 15.69 6.86 9.08
CA ASP A 181 14.47 7.53 8.71
C ASP A 181 13.27 6.59 8.91
N ASP A 182 12.09 7.15 9.05
CA ASP A 182 10.84 6.42 9.14
C ASP A 182 9.79 7.04 8.21
N LEU A 183 8.67 6.35 8.03
CA LEU A 183 7.58 6.81 7.17
C LEU A 183 7.09 8.20 7.60
N ALA A 184 6.86 8.40 8.90
CA ALA A 184 6.32 9.65 9.44
C ALA A 184 7.22 10.88 9.18
N ARG A 185 8.53 10.69 9.04
CA ARG A 185 9.46 11.78 8.70
C ARG A 185 9.42 12.17 7.23
N LYS A 186 9.03 11.25 6.36
CA LYS A 186 8.95 11.47 4.91
C LYS A 186 7.58 11.96 4.47
N GLU A 187 6.55 11.68 5.24
CA GLU A 187 5.17 12.05 4.93
C GLU A 187 4.90 13.53 5.18
N ILE A 188 4.72 14.30 4.11
CA ILE A 188 4.08 15.62 4.14
C ILE A 188 2.57 15.46 4.00
N VAL A 189 2.16 14.45 3.22
CA VAL A 189 0.80 14.03 2.95
C VAL A 189 0.76 12.51 3.10
N PRO A 190 -0.31 11.93 3.67
CA PRO A 190 -0.41 10.47 3.83
C PRO A 190 -0.12 9.72 2.53
N ALA A 191 0.70 8.67 2.59
CA ALA A 191 1.10 7.91 1.41
C ALA A 191 -0.09 7.33 0.64
N GLU A 192 -1.14 6.94 1.35
CA GLU A 192 -2.38 6.37 0.83
C GLU A 192 -3.39 7.42 0.31
N THR A 193 -3.02 8.71 0.23
CA THR A 193 -3.94 9.81 -0.13
C THR A 193 -4.75 9.52 -1.39
N PHE A 194 -4.11 9.01 -2.46
CA PHE A 194 -4.82 8.71 -3.71
C PHE A 194 -5.83 7.57 -3.57
N LEU A 195 -5.61 6.63 -2.63
CA LEU A 195 -6.53 5.52 -2.34
C LEU A 195 -7.74 5.99 -1.53
N ILE A 196 -7.53 6.82 -0.51
CA ILE A 196 -8.63 7.31 0.36
C ILE A 196 -9.56 8.30 -0.36
N ILE A 197 -9.09 9.01 -1.39
CA ILE A 197 -9.92 9.92 -2.19
C ILE A 197 -10.62 9.21 -3.37
N ASP A 198 -10.42 7.90 -3.60
CA ASP A 198 -11.23 7.15 -4.58
C ASP A 198 -12.55 6.71 -3.92
N PRO A 199 -13.70 7.31 -4.31
CA PRO A 199 -14.98 7.02 -3.64
C PRO A 199 -15.46 5.60 -3.84
N LEU A 200 -15.06 4.91 -4.91
CA LEU A 200 -15.43 3.51 -5.11
C LEU A 200 -14.76 2.60 -4.09
N VAL A 201 -13.47 2.84 -3.82
CA VAL A 201 -12.71 2.09 -2.82
C VAL A 201 -13.37 2.20 -1.45
N SER A 202 -13.59 3.45 -0.99
CA SER A 202 -14.17 3.71 0.33
C SER A 202 -15.60 3.18 0.47
N LEU A 203 -16.45 3.39 -0.55
CA LEU A 203 -17.83 2.94 -0.55
C LEU A 203 -17.94 1.41 -0.54
N SER A 204 -17.20 0.73 -1.42
CA SER A 204 -17.24 -0.74 -1.50
C SER A 204 -16.72 -1.39 -0.23
N THR A 205 -15.66 -0.84 0.39
CA THR A 205 -15.13 -1.34 1.65
C THR A 205 -16.14 -1.18 2.80
N ALA A 206 -16.78 -0.01 2.90
CA ALA A 206 -17.79 0.23 3.93
C ALA A 206 -19.00 -0.71 3.80
N ILE A 207 -19.42 -1.02 2.56
CA ILE A 207 -20.50 -1.98 2.28
C ILE A 207 -20.08 -3.40 2.66
N ALA A 208 -18.88 -3.84 2.26
CA ALA A 208 -18.39 -5.19 2.51
C ALA A 208 -18.14 -5.44 3.99
N ALA A 209 -17.46 -4.52 4.66
CA ALA A 209 -17.15 -4.61 6.09
C ALA A 209 -18.37 -4.29 6.99
N ARG A 210 -19.47 -3.77 6.42
CA ARG A 210 -20.67 -3.30 7.17
C ARG A 210 -20.31 -2.36 8.32
N SER A 211 -19.28 -1.54 8.12
CA SER A 211 -18.71 -0.65 9.13
C SER A 211 -18.33 0.70 8.53
N TRP A 212 -18.25 1.69 9.40
CA TRP A 212 -17.76 3.00 9.01
C TRP A 212 -16.25 2.96 8.75
N VAL A 213 -15.83 3.48 7.59
CA VAL A 213 -14.44 3.64 7.22
C VAL A 213 -14.13 5.13 7.10
N TRP A 214 -13.05 5.60 7.73
CA TRP A 214 -12.66 7.01 7.73
C TRP A 214 -12.52 7.60 6.32
N SER A 215 -12.02 6.81 5.37
CA SER A 215 -11.86 7.24 3.97
C SER A 215 -13.16 7.67 3.30
N LEU A 216 -14.36 7.30 3.84
CA LEU A 216 -15.65 7.81 3.35
C LEU A 216 -15.79 9.32 3.47
N VAL A 217 -15.18 9.95 4.47
CA VAL A 217 -15.20 11.41 4.63
C VAL A 217 -14.43 12.05 3.47
N CYS A 218 -13.22 11.54 3.18
CA CYS A 218 -12.39 12.04 2.08
C CYS A 218 -13.07 11.79 0.72
N ALA A 219 -13.70 10.63 0.54
CA ALA A 219 -14.49 10.31 -0.63
C ALA A 219 -15.71 11.24 -0.79
N GLY A 220 -16.37 11.60 0.30
CA GLY A 220 -17.47 12.58 0.31
C GLY A 220 -16.98 13.96 -0.12
N VAL A 221 -15.88 14.43 0.42
CA VAL A 221 -15.28 15.73 0.06
C VAL A 221 -14.96 15.79 -1.43
N ILE A 222 -14.29 14.78 -1.99
CA ILE A 222 -13.96 14.76 -3.42
C ILE A 222 -15.21 14.70 -4.31
N LEU A 223 -16.26 14.01 -3.89
CA LEU A 223 -17.54 14.00 -4.62
C LEU A 223 -18.21 15.38 -4.59
N ILE A 224 -18.18 16.10 -3.47
CA ILE A 224 -18.66 17.48 -3.37
C ILE A 224 -17.86 18.39 -4.32
N VAL A 225 -16.53 18.29 -4.34
CA VAL A 225 -15.68 19.04 -5.29
C VAL A 225 -16.07 18.70 -6.74
N CYS A 226 -16.41 17.44 -7.03
CA CYS A 226 -16.83 17.03 -8.37
C CYS A 226 -18.24 17.50 -8.76
N VAL A 227 -19.06 17.98 -7.84
CA VAL A 227 -20.30 18.71 -8.17
C VAL A 227 -19.98 20.07 -8.80
N PHE A 228 -18.92 20.73 -8.34
CA PHE A 228 -18.46 22.00 -8.90
C PHE A 228 -17.63 21.81 -10.18
N ILE A 229 -16.72 20.81 -10.17
CA ILE A 229 -15.87 20.47 -11.32
C ILE A 229 -16.21 19.04 -11.77
N PRO A 230 -17.19 18.87 -12.67
CA PRO A 230 -17.65 17.56 -13.13
C PRO A 230 -16.51 16.62 -13.47
N ARG A 231 -16.50 15.43 -12.84
CA ARG A 231 -15.44 14.40 -12.98
C ARG A 231 -14.02 14.99 -12.82
N GLY A 232 -13.85 16.02 -11.95
CA GLY A 232 -12.58 16.68 -11.72
C GLY A 232 -11.47 15.69 -11.34
N PHE A 233 -11.76 14.72 -10.50
CA PHE A 233 -10.82 13.64 -10.17
C PHE A 233 -10.29 12.93 -11.43
N CYS A 234 -11.16 12.44 -12.31
CA CYS A 234 -10.77 11.73 -13.54
C CYS A 234 -10.03 12.61 -14.55
N GLY A 235 -10.36 13.91 -14.57
CA GLY A 235 -9.81 14.87 -15.52
C GLY A 235 -8.45 15.44 -15.11
N TYR A 236 -8.19 15.56 -13.81
CA TYR A 236 -7.09 16.34 -13.26
C TYR A 236 -6.22 15.59 -12.27
N LEU A 237 -6.80 14.81 -11.35
CA LEU A 237 -6.09 14.21 -10.21
C LEU A 237 -5.65 12.76 -10.43
N CYS A 238 -6.44 11.97 -11.17
CA CYS A 238 -6.21 10.53 -11.30
C CYS A 238 -4.85 10.19 -11.96
N PRO A 239 -3.92 9.53 -11.25
CA PRO A 239 -2.61 9.19 -11.80
C PRO A 239 -2.68 8.16 -12.93
N LEU A 240 -3.60 7.18 -12.86
CA LEU A 240 -3.82 6.23 -13.96
C LEU A 240 -4.31 6.96 -15.22
N GLY A 241 -5.21 7.95 -15.07
CA GLY A 241 -5.68 8.75 -16.19
C GLY A 241 -4.56 9.57 -16.87
N THR A 242 -3.61 10.04 -16.08
CA THR A 242 -2.42 10.75 -16.59
C THR A 242 -1.47 9.80 -17.29
N LEU A 243 -1.24 8.61 -16.74
CA LEU A 243 -0.43 7.56 -17.35
C LEU A 243 -1.03 7.07 -18.69
N ILE A 244 -2.35 6.91 -18.76
CA ILE A 244 -3.04 6.58 -20.03
C ILE A 244 -2.87 7.71 -21.06
N ASP A 245 -2.95 8.98 -20.65
CA ASP A 245 -2.67 10.12 -21.56
C ASP A 245 -1.23 10.11 -22.06
N LEU A 246 -0.26 9.73 -21.21
CA LEU A 246 1.14 9.59 -21.57
C LEU A 246 1.37 8.44 -22.55
N PHE A 247 0.76 7.28 -22.28
CA PHE A 247 0.78 6.14 -23.18
C PHE A 247 0.17 6.49 -24.55
N ASP A 248 -0.97 7.22 -24.55
CA ASP A 248 -1.62 7.68 -25.76
C ASP A 248 -0.73 8.64 -26.56
N TRP A 249 -0.03 9.52 -25.89
CA TRP A 249 0.93 10.44 -26.52
C TRP A 249 2.15 9.71 -27.10
N ALA A 250 2.71 8.75 -26.36
CA ALA A 250 3.94 8.06 -26.73
C ALA A 250 3.71 7.00 -27.82
N ILE A 251 2.65 6.21 -27.70
CA ILE A 251 2.39 5.01 -28.52
C ILE A 251 1.09 5.17 -29.31
N GLY A 252 -0.02 5.47 -28.65
CA GLY A 252 -1.35 5.40 -29.21
C GLY A 252 -1.58 6.30 -30.42
N LYS A 253 -0.90 7.45 -30.52
CA LYS A 253 -0.96 8.35 -31.68
C LYS A 253 -0.13 7.88 -32.88
N ARG A 254 0.80 6.99 -32.67
CA ARG A 254 1.72 6.47 -33.70
C ARG A 254 1.24 5.16 -34.34
N VAL A 255 0.26 4.52 -33.71
CA VAL A 255 -0.29 3.24 -34.16
C VAL A 255 -1.68 3.46 -34.76
N THR A 256 -2.00 2.71 -35.80
CA THR A 256 -3.35 2.67 -36.40
C THR A 256 -4.32 2.05 -35.41
N ARG A 257 -5.30 2.82 -34.94
CA ARG A 257 -6.28 2.35 -33.96
C ARG A 257 -7.42 1.59 -34.61
N PHE A 258 -7.96 0.65 -33.87
CA PHE A 258 -9.19 -0.04 -34.25
C PHE A 258 -10.37 0.96 -34.27
N ARG A 259 -11.27 0.80 -35.22
CA ARG A 259 -12.47 1.63 -35.29
C ARG A 259 -13.54 1.05 -34.36
N VAL A 260 -13.79 1.73 -33.26
CA VAL A 260 -14.88 1.39 -32.34
C VAL A 260 -15.99 2.41 -32.50
N ALA A 261 -17.23 1.95 -32.69
CA ALA A 261 -18.38 2.86 -32.82
C ALA A 261 -18.55 3.76 -31.59
N LYS A 262 -19.14 4.94 -31.77
CA LYS A 262 -19.31 5.91 -30.67
C LYS A 262 -20.50 5.58 -29.76
N ASP A 263 -21.44 4.79 -30.25
CA ASP A 263 -22.70 4.43 -29.61
C ASP A 263 -22.87 2.90 -29.61
N GLY A 264 -23.43 2.35 -28.55
CA GLY A 264 -23.69 0.93 -28.39
C GLY A 264 -23.80 0.55 -26.92
N TRP A 265 -24.16 -0.71 -26.63
CA TRP A 265 -24.31 -1.21 -25.27
C TRP A 265 -23.01 -1.10 -24.42
N TRP A 266 -21.83 -1.19 -25.06
CA TRP A 266 -20.52 -1.06 -24.39
C TRP A 266 -20.26 0.30 -23.76
N VAL A 267 -20.96 1.36 -24.18
CA VAL A 267 -20.84 2.70 -23.60
C VAL A 267 -21.29 2.72 -22.13
N HIS A 268 -22.14 1.77 -21.76
CA HIS A 268 -22.72 1.65 -20.42
C HIS A 268 -22.01 0.59 -19.55
N ILE A 269 -21.03 -0.16 -20.06
CA ILE A 269 -20.33 -1.23 -19.31
C ILE A 269 -19.83 -0.72 -17.95
N LYS A 270 -19.28 0.49 -17.87
CA LYS A 270 -18.80 1.08 -16.59
C LYS A 270 -19.87 1.12 -15.49
N TYR A 271 -21.13 1.33 -15.85
CA TYR A 271 -22.25 1.38 -14.88
C TYR A 271 -22.66 -0.04 -14.45
N TYR A 272 -22.65 -0.98 -15.38
CA TYR A 272 -22.94 -2.38 -15.07
C TYR A 272 -21.84 -2.99 -14.20
N LEU A 273 -20.58 -2.66 -14.48
CA LEU A 273 -19.44 -3.03 -13.63
C LEU A 273 -19.52 -2.35 -12.25
N LEU A 274 -19.91 -1.08 -12.18
CA LEU A 274 -20.12 -0.42 -10.88
C LEU A 274 -21.18 -1.17 -10.07
N LEU A 275 -22.30 -1.50 -10.67
CA LEU A 275 -23.37 -2.24 -10.02
C LEU A 275 -22.90 -3.63 -9.57
N ALA A 276 -22.18 -4.35 -10.43
CA ALA A 276 -21.61 -5.65 -10.11
C ALA A 276 -20.63 -5.58 -8.93
N VAL A 277 -19.76 -4.57 -8.90
CA VAL A 277 -18.82 -4.32 -7.79
C VAL A 277 -19.56 -4.04 -6.48
N LEU A 278 -20.62 -3.24 -6.50
CA LEU A 278 -21.40 -2.93 -5.29
C LEU A 278 -22.20 -4.15 -4.79
N VAL A 279 -22.77 -4.94 -5.70
CA VAL A 279 -23.47 -6.18 -5.37
C VAL A 279 -22.51 -7.21 -4.76
N ALA A 280 -21.32 -7.35 -5.35
CA ALA A 280 -20.29 -8.24 -4.82
C ALA A 280 -19.80 -7.77 -3.45
N ALA A 281 -19.62 -6.46 -3.25
CA ALA A 281 -19.27 -5.89 -1.94
C ALA A 281 -20.35 -6.18 -0.89
N PHE A 282 -21.64 -6.11 -1.27
CA PHE A 282 -22.72 -6.50 -0.38
C PHE A 282 -22.64 -7.98 0.04
N GLY A 283 -22.15 -8.83 -0.85
CA GLY A 283 -21.81 -10.24 -0.58
C GLY A 283 -20.47 -10.45 0.16
N GLY A 284 -19.81 -9.39 0.63
CA GLY A 284 -18.51 -9.48 1.33
C GLY A 284 -17.33 -9.77 0.39
N VAL A 285 -17.41 -9.42 -0.90
CA VAL A 285 -16.31 -9.62 -1.85
C VAL A 285 -15.88 -8.31 -2.49
N LEU A 286 -14.65 -7.86 -2.22
CA LEU A 286 -14.11 -6.58 -2.69
C LEU A 286 -13.51 -6.67 -4.09
N ILE A 287 -14.36 -6.71 -5.12
CA ILE A 287 -13.90 -6.64 -6.53
C ILE A 287 -13.32 -5.27 -6.87
N SER A 288 -13.71 -4.20 -6.14
CA SER A 288 -13.16 -2.86 -6.35
C SER A 288 -11.64 -2.84 -6.35
N GLY A 289 -11.00 -3.58 -5.46
CA GLY A 289 -9.54 -3.69 -5.41
C GLY A 289 -8.90 -4.26 -6.68
N TYR A 290 -9.64 -5.00 -7.50
CA TYR A 290 -9.16 -5.56 -8.77
C TYR A 290 -9.29 -4.59 -9.94
N VAL A 291 -10.34 -3.77 -9.95
CA VAL A 291 -10.74 -2.97 -11.13
C VAL A 291 -10.79 -1.46 -10.89
N ALA A 292 -10.65 -0.98 -9.66
CA ALA A 292 -10.59 0.45 -9.39
C ALA A 292 -9.27 1.05 -9.91
N ALA A 293 -9.33 2.34 -10.29
CA ALA A 293 -8.24 3.01 -10.98
C ALA A 293 -6.93 3.05 -10.17
N ILE A 294 -7.02 3.35 -8.88
CA ILE A 294 -5.82 3.52 -8.04
C ILE A 294 -5.20 2.18 -7.67
N PRO A 295 -5.92 1.16 -7.17
CA PRO A 295 -5.34 -0.17 -6.93
C PRO A 295 -4.69 -0.80 -8.17
N VAL A 296 -5.21 -0.56 -9.38
CA VAL A 296 -4.61 -1.07 -10.62
C VAL A 296 -3.25 -0.44 -10.88
N ILE A 297 -3.11 0.89 -10.75
CA ILE A 297 -1.82 1.54 -10.99
C ILE A 297 -0.82 1.25 -9.88
N THR A 298 -1.23 1.24 -8.60
CA THR A 298 -0.32 0.93 -7.48
C THR A 298 0.26 -0.47 -7.61
N ARG A 299 -0.57 -1.50 -7.84
CA ARG A 299 -0.07 -2.87 -8.06
C ARG A 299 0.76 -3.00 -9.34
N GLY A 300 0.35 -2.35 -10.43
CA GLY A 300 1.12 -2.39 -11.68
C GLY A 300 2.52 -1.82 -11.50
N LEU A 301 2.64 -0.69 -10.83
CA LEU A 301 3.94 -0.08 -10.52
C LEU A 301 4.71 -0.85 -9.45
N LEU A 302 4.01 -1.45 -8.46
CA LEU A 302 4.65 -2.29 -7.45
C LEU A 302 5.33 -3.49 -8.09
N PHE A 303 4.63 -4.27 -8.91
CA PHE A 303 5.18 -5.51 -9.46
C PHE A 303 6.12 -5.33 -10.66
N ILE A 304 6.15 -4.15 -11.28
CA ILE A 304 7.10 -3.83 -12.35
C ILE A 304 8.23 -2.94 -11.83
N GLY A 305 7.92 -1.87 -11.10
CA GLY A 305 8.86 -0.83 -10.73
C GLY A 305 9.65 -1.14 -9.46
N GLU A 306 9.02 -1.72 -8.45
CA GLU A 306 9.67 -2.03 -7.18
C GLU A 306 10.79 -3.07 -7.33
N PRO A 307 10.63 -4.19 -8.06
CA PRO A 307 11.76 -5.11 -8.30
C PRO A 307 12.96 -4.44 -8.95
N LEU A 308 12.74 -3.55 -9.90
CA LEU A 308 13.80 -2.77 -10.53
C LEU A 308 14.44 -1.79 -9.54
N GLN A 309 13.64 -1.08 -8.76
CA GLN A 309 14.12 -0.15 -7.76
C GLN A 309 14.95 -0.87 -6.68
N SER A 310 14.44 -1.98 -6.15
CA SER A 310 15.12 -2.79 -5.12
C SER A 310 16.39 -3.44 -5.67
N GLY A 311 16.35 -4.02 -6.86
CA GLY A 311 17.50 -4.64 -7.49
C GLY A 311 18.64 -3.66 -7.79
N ILE A 312 18.32 -2.43 -8.23
CA ILE A 312 19.32 -1.41 -8.55
C ILE A 312 19.83 -0.70 -7.29
N ALA A 313 18.95 -0.33 -6.36
CA ALA A 313 19.31 0.49 -5.20
C ALA A 313 19.78 -0.31 -3.99
N ARG A 314 19.46 -1.60 -3.92
CA ARG A 314 19.88 -2.52 -2.86
C ARG A 314 20.72 -3.63 -3.45
N GLU A 315 20.12 -4.76 -3.76
CA GLU A 315 20.77 -5.89 -4.41
C GLU A 315 19.72 -6.83 -5.02
N TRP A 316 20.07 -7.51 -6.13
CA TRP A 316 19.12 -8.35 -6.85
C TRP A 316 18.66 -9.59 -6.05
N HIS A 317 19.46 -10.08 -5.12
CA HIS A 317 19.07 -11.21 -4.26
C HIS A 317 17.99 -10.84 -3.25
N LEU A 318 17.76 -9.54 -3.01
CA LEU A 318 16.68 -9.05 -2.15
C LEU A 318 15.34 -8.87 -2.88
N VAL A 319 15.30 -9.11 -4.19
CA VAL A 319 14.07 -9.06 -4.97
C VAL A 319 13.29 -10.36 -4.77
N PRO A 320 12.05 -10.30 -4.22
CA PRO A 320 11.27 -11.49 -3.95
C PRO A 320 10.95 -12.29 -5.22
N PRO A 321 10.81 -13.62 -5.13
CA PRO A 321 10.45 -14.45 -6.27
C PRO A 321 9.03 -14.12 -6.76
N MET A 322 8.87 -14.04 -8.09
CA MET A 322 7.57 -13.79 -8.73
C MET A 322 6.77 -15.08 -8.87
N HIS A 323 5.46 -15.00 -8.63
CA HIS A 323 4.51 -16.09 -8.85
C HIS A 323 3.37 -15.67 -9.81
N ALA A 324 2.48 -16.60 -10.16
CA ALA A 324 1.40 -16.37 -11.12
C ALA A 324 0.53 -15.13 -10.81
N GLY A 325 0.29 -14.82 -9.54
CA GLY A 325 -0.47 -13.63 -9.11
C GLY A 325 0.18 -12.32 -9.56
N HIS A 326 1.52 -12.21 -9.51
CA HIS A 326 2.24 -11.04 -10.02
C HIS A 326 2.02 -10.87 -11.53
N VAL A 327 2.17 -11.98 -12.29
CA VAL A 327 1.98 -11.98 -13.74
C VAL A 327 0.57 -11.52 -14.12
N VAL A 328 -0.45 -12.03 -13.43
CA VAL A 328 -1.87 -11.64 -13.67
C VAL A 328 -2.05 -10.13 -13.42
N SER A 329 -1.48 -9.58 -12.36
CA SER A 329 -1.58 -8.14 -12.08
C SER A 329 -0.86 -7.28 -13.13
N ILE A 330 0.33 -7.70 -13.57
CA ILE A 330 1.09 -7.01 -14.64
C ILE A 330 0.29 -7.04 -15.95
N LEU A 331 -0.26 -8.20 -16.33
CA LEU A 331 -1.07 -8.34 -17.54
C LEU A 331 -2.34 -7.48 -17.46
N LEU A 332 -3.00 -7.42 -16.30
CA LEU A 332 -4.15 -6.53 -16.09
C LEU A 332 -3.77 -5.07 -16.30
N PHE A 333 -2.67 -4.61 -15.69
CA PHE A 333 -2.20 -3.24 -15.81
C PHE A 333 -1.82 -2.89 -17.25
N LEU A 334 -1.05 -3.74 -17.92
CA LEU A 334 -0.69 -3.56 -19.34
C LEU A 334 -1.92 -3.62 -20.25
N GLY A 335 -2.89 -4.49 -19.93
CA GLY A 335 -4.18 -4.56 -20.63
C GLY A 335 -4.97 -3.27 -20.54
N VAL A 336 -5.01 -2.63 -19.35
CA VAL A 336 -5.64 -1.32 -19.17
C VAL A 336 -5.01 -0.26 -20.05
N LEU A 337 -3.69 -0.23 -20.19
CA LEU A 337 -2.98 0.67 -21.10
C LEU A 337 -3.25 0.33 -22.56
N ALA A 338 -3.21 -0.97 -22.92
CA ALA A 338 -3.44 -1.46 -24.29
C ALA A 338 -4.85 -1.14 -24.82
N LEU A 339 -5.86 -1.02 -23.94
CA LEU A 339 -7.18 -0.52 -24.33
C LEU A 339 -7.13 0.89 -24.94
N GLY A 340 -6.07 1.68 -24.69
CA GLY A 340 -5.80 2.95 -25.38
C GLY A 340 -5.60 2.80 -26.89
N LEU A 341 -5.22 1.62 -27.37
CA LEU A 341 -5.10 1.31 -28.81
C LEU A 341 -6.46 1.22 -29.53
N LEU A 342 -7.53 0.95 -28.77
CA LEU A 342 -8.91 0.98 -29.31
C LEU A 342 -9.38 2.43 -29.48
N LYS A 343 -9.30 3.24 -28.40
CA LYS A 343 -9.62 4.67 -28.38
C LYS A 343 -8.85 5.38 -27.26
N PRO A 344 -8.57 6.68 -27.38
CA PRO A 344 -8.02 7.45 -26.29
C PRO A 344 -8.87 7.31 -25.03
N ARG A 345 -8.22 7.00 -23.90
CA ARG A 345 -8.90 6.84 -22.60
C ARG A 345 -10.06 5.80 -22.62
N PHE A 346 -9.96 4.72 -23.40
CA PHE A 346 -11.01 3.70 -23.49
C PHE A 346 -11.41 3.16 -22.12
N TRP A 347 -10.44 2.79 -21.29
CA TRP A 347 -10.66 2.37 -19.91
C TRP A 347 -11.49 3.37 -19.12
N CYS A 348 -11.06 4.65 -19.07
CA CYS A 348 -11.73 5.70 -18.30
C CYS A 348 -13.15 6.02 -18.76
N LYS A 349 -13.43 5.80 -20.07
CA LYS A 349 -14.75 6.09 -20.65
C LYS A 349 -15.76 4.97 -20.43
N TYR A 350 -15.33 3.74 -20.65
CA TYR A 350 -16.25 2.61 -20.87
C TYR A 350 -16.13 1.52 -19.82
N VAL A 351 -14.99 1.37 -19.15
CA VAL A 351 -14.72 0.23 -18.27
C VAL A 351 -14.61 0.63 -16.80
N CYS A 352 -13.91 1.72 -16.48
CA CYS A 352 -13.56 2.10 -15.11
C CYS A 352 -14.80 2.32 -14.21
N PRO A 353 -15.03 1.50 -13.18
CA PRO A 353 -16.17 1.68 -12.27
C PRO A 353 -16.02 2.89 -11.34
N SER A 354 -14.79 3.28 -10.92
CA SER A 354 -14.57 4.56 -10.23
C SER A 354 -15.01 5.73 -11.10
N GLY A 355 -14.71 5.69 -12.42
CA GLY A 355 -15.18 6.66 -13.38
C GLY A 355 -16.72 6.71 -13.50
N ALA A 356 -17.43 5.60 -13.28
CA ALA A 356 -18.88 5.56 -13.25
C ALA A 356 -19.46 6.29 -12.03
N VAL A 357 -18.85 6.16 -10.84
CA VAL A 357 -19.25 6.91 -9.63
C VAL A 357 -19.21 8.42 -9.91
N PHE A 358 -18.12 8.92 -10.47
CA PHE A 358 -18.01 10.34 -10.84
C PHE A 358 -18.97 10.74 -11.97
N SER A 359 -19.31 9.83 -12.88
CA SER A 359 -20.32 10.09 -13.92
C SER A 359 -21.72 10.26 -13.33
N VAL A 360 -22.07 9.49 -12.31
CA VAL A 360 -23.34 9.63 -11.57
C VAL A 360 -23.35 10.96 -10.80
N ALA A 361 -22.25 11.32 -10.14
CA ALA A 361 -22.12 12.60 -9.45
C ALA A 361 -22.34 13.81 -10.39
N ASN A 362 -21.97 13.70 -11.68
CA ASN A 362 -22.21 14.75 -12.68
C ASN A 362 -23.69 15.09 -12.91
N LEU A 363 -24.62 14.24 -12.50
CA LEU A 363 -26.05 14.57 -12.55
C LEU A 363 -26.40 15.77 -11.66
N PHE A 364 -25.65 15.97 -10.58
CA PHE A 364 -25.81 17.06 -9.61
C PHE A 364 -24.91 18.26 -9.89
N ARG A 365 -24.23 18.30 -11.04
CA ARG A 365 -23.26 19.33 -11.40
C ARG A 365 -23.80 20.74 -11.31
N VAL A 366 -22.97 21.65 -10.83
CA VAL A 366 -23.20 23.11 -10.84
C VAL A 366 -22.68 23.74 -12.14
N SER A 367 -21.57 23.23 -12.64
CA SER A 367 -20.89 23.78 -13.81
C SER A 367 -21.09 22.89 -15.04
N GLU A 368 -21.20 23.52 -16.20
CA GLU A 368 -21.34 22.79 -17.46
C GLU A 368 -20.70 23.56 -18.65
N ARG A 369 -20.48 22.79 -19.74
CA ARG A 369 -20.04 23.32 -21.02
C ARG A 369 -21.25 23.74 -21.82
N LYS A 370 -21.24 24.99 -22.36
CA LYS A 370 -22.25 25.53 -23.25
C LYS A 370 -21.61 26.04 -24.57
N VAL A 371 -22.35 26.01 -25.66
CA VAL A 371 -21.92 26.48 -26.97
C VAL A 371 -22.81 27.61 -27.41
N GLU A 372 -22.20 28.79 -27.67
CA GLU A 372 -22.89 29.98 -28.17
C GLU A 372 -23.30 29.81 -29.65
N SER A 373 -24.30 30.57 -30.06
CA SER A 373 -24.77 30.67 -31.44
C SER A 373 -23.69 31.09 -32.45
N SER A 374 -22.64 31.76 -31.96
CA SER A 374 -21.45 32.17 -32.76
C SER A 374 -20.61 30.98 -33.29
N CYS A 375 -21.01 29.74 -33.02
CA CYS A 375 -20.31 28.53 -33.44
C CYS A 375 -20.40 28.28 -34.98
N ILE A 376 -19.25 28.18 -35.64
CA ILE A 376 -19.11 28.00 -37.10
C ILE A 376 -19.10 26.55 -37.59
N ASN A 377 -19.46 25.58 -36.78
CA ASN A 377 -19.54 24.13 -37.13
C ASN A 377 -18.21 23.48 -37.59
N CYS A 378 -17.07 23.96 -37.15
CA CYS A 378 -15.77 23.49 -37.64
C CYS A 378 -15.35 22.08 -37.12
N ASN A 379 -16.14 21.44 -36.28
CA ASN A 379 -15.93 20.08 -35.72
C ASN A 379 -14.62 19.82 -34.94
N LYS A 380 -13.76 20.83 -34.76
CA LYS A 380 -12.47 20.70 -34.04
C LYS A 380 -12.66 20.24 -32.59
N CYS A 381 -13.70 20.73 -31.91
CA CYS A 381 -14.02 20.34 -30.53
C CYS A 381 -14.49 18.91 -30.42
N VAL A 382 -15.24 18.39 -31.39
CA VAL A 382 -15.73 17.01 -31.46
C VAL A 382 -14.55 16.04 -31.66
N ALA A 383 -13.63 16.40 -32.58
CA ALA A 383 -12.47 15.56 -32.91
C ALA A 383 -11.43 15.47 -31.76
N ILE A 384 -11.26 16.56 -30.98
CA ILE A 384 -10.22 16.61 -29.95
C ILE A 384 -10.70 16.11 -28.58
N CYS A 385 -12.00 15.91 -28.39
CA CYS A 385 -12.55 15.56 -27.07
C CYS A 385 -12.03 14.17 -26.60
N PRO A 386 -11.20 14.11 -25.53
CA PRO A 386 -10.62 12.83 -25.10
C PRO A 386 -11.65 11.89 -24.47
N PHE A 387 -12.83 12.40 -24.11
CA PHE A 387 -13.91 11.64 -23.47
C PHE A 387 -15.11 11.39 -24.40
N ASP A 388 -15.04 11.76 -25.68
CA ASP A 388 -16.17 11.69 -26.64
C ASP A 388 -17.47 12.34 -26.10
N ALA A 389 -17.33 13.33 -25.22
CA ALA A 389 -18.45 13.97 -24.52
C ALA A 389 -19.22 14.96 -25.40
N ILE A 390 -18.76 15.21 -26.63
CA ILE A 390 -19.38 16.16 -27.56
C ILE A 390 -20.01 15.38 -28.70
N LYS A 391 -21.32 15.54 -28.88
CA LYS A 391 -22.07 14.92 -29.97
C LYS A 391 -21.84 15.67 -31.31
N PRO A 392 -22.18 15.06 -32.45
CA PRO A 392 -22.05 15.75 -33.76
C PRO A 392 -22.88 17.03 -33.91
N ASP A 393 -23.97 17.17 -33.15
CA ASP A 393 -24.80 18.35 -33.04
C ASP A 393 -24.24 19.42 -32.11
N PHE A 394 -23.02 19.24 -31.59
CA PHE A 394 -22.28 20.03 -30.61
C PHE A 394 -22.84 20.03 -29.18
N THR A 395 -23.92 19.32 -28.91
CA THR A 395 -24.44 19.15 -27.57
C THR A 395 -23.51 18.30 -26.70
N THR A 396 -23.64 18.44 -25.38
CA THR A 396 -22.74 17.83 -24.41
C THR A 396 -23.35 16.61 -23.73
N ARG A 397 -22.67 15.47 -23.76
CA ARG A 397 -22.97 14.32 -22.88
C ARG A 397 -22.49 14.68 -21.47
N VAL A 398 -23.40 15.03 -20.60
CA VAL A 398 -23.10 15.55 -19.27
C VAL A 398 -22.38 14.55 -18.36
N THR A 399 -22.73 13.27 -18.47
CA THR A 399 -22.12 12.20 -17.67
C THR A 399 -20.66 11.92 -18.04
N ASP A 400 -20.20 12.35 -19.24
CA ASP A 400 -18.87 12.07 -19.73
C ASP A 400 -17.96 13.32 -19.74
N CYS A 401 -18.53 14.54 -19.69
CA CYS A 401 -17.75 15.77 -19.68
C CYS A 401 -17.00 15.92 -18.35
N THR A 402 -15.70 16.21 -18.44
CA THR A 402 -14.79 16.42 -17.28
C THR A 402 -14.40 17.90 -17.11
N LEU A 403 -15.04 18.81 -17.80
CA LEU A 403 -14.66 20.23 -17.89
C LEU A 403 -13.14 20.46 -18.11
N CYS A 404 -12.50 19.58 -18.86
CA CYS A 404 -11.05 19.64 -19.12
C CYS A 404 -10.62 20.82 -20.00
N GLN A 405 -11.56 21.59 -20.52
CA GLN A 405 -11.37 22.80 -21.34
C GLN A 405 -10.62 22.60 -22.67
N THR A 406 -10.24 21.37 -23.03
CA THR A 406 -9.51 21.10 -24.27
C THR A 406 -10.26 21.58 -25.52
N CYS A 407 -11.60 21.42 -25.55
CA CYS A 407 -12.43 21.85 -26.64
C CYS A 407 -12.50 23.42 -26.76
N GLY A 408 -12.53 24.12 -25.63
CA GLY A 408 -12.49 25.59 -25.60
C GLY A 408 -11.19 26.16 -26.16
N GLY A 409 -10.05 25.53 -25.80
CA GLY A 409 -8.73 25.98 -26.25
C GLY A 409 -8.47 25.83 -27.77
N VAL A 410 -9.21 24.94 -28.46
CA VAL A 410 -9.11 24.76 -29.92
C VAL A 410 -10.19 25.50 -30.72
N CYS A 411 -11.17 26.11 -30.02
CA CYS A 411 -12.28 26.80 -30.67
C CYS A 411 -11.80 28.12 -31.29
N PRO A 412 -11.90 28.33 -32.63
CA PRO A 412 -11.39 29.50 -33.27
C PRO A 412 -12.24 30.75 -32.98
N THR A 413 -13.54 30.57 -32.75
CA THR A 413 -14.52 31.64 -32.45
C THR A 413 -14.72 31.81 -30.94
N GLN A 414 -14.07 31.00 -30.10
CA GLN A 414 -14.25 31.02 -28.64
C GLN A 414 -15.72 30.88 -28.19
N SER A 415 -16.55 30.23 -29.01
CA SER A 415 -17.97 29.98 -28.75
C SER A 415 -18.24 29.00 -27.65
N ILE A 416 -17.21 28.27 -27.13
CA ILE A 416 -17.37 27.31 -26.06
C ILE A 416 -17.11 27.97 -24.73
N LYS A 417 -18.13 27.97 -23.86
CA LYS A 417 -18.08 28.57 -22.53
C LYS A 417 -18.22 27.47 -21.46
N PHE A 418 -17.57 27.70 -20.33
CA PHE A 418 -17.67 26.85 -19.13
C PHE A 418 -18.28 27.75 -18.04
N VAL A 419 -19.55 27.52 -17.76
CA VAL A 419 -20.37 28.41 -16.93
C VAL A 419 -21.26 27.59 -16.00
N GLU A 420 -21.91 28.28 -15.10
CA GLU A 420 -22.93 27.72 -14.24
C GLU A 420 -24.12 27.18 -15.05
N ARG A 421 -24.72 26.09 -14.60
CA ARG A 421 -25.83 25.39 -15.26
C ARG A 421 -27.02 26.32 -15.55
N TRP A 422 -27.30 27.23 -14.64
CA TRP A 422 -28.42 28.20 -14.74
C TRP A 422 -28.07 29.52 -15.46
N ASN A 423 -26.84 29.63 -15.95
CA ASN A 423 -26.47 30.84 -16.70
C ASN A 423 -27.21 30.87 -18.04
N VAL A 424 -27.96 31.97 -18.27
CA VAL A 424 -28.71 32.19 -19.51
C VAL A 424 -27.80 32.83 -20.54
N MET A 425 -27.66 32.18 -21.69
CA MET A 425 -26.87 32.68 -22.82
C MET A 425 -27.53 32.25 -24.14
N ASP A 426 -27.19 32.95 -25.22
CA ASP A 426 -27.64 32.58 -26.55
C ASP A 426 -26.96 31.30 -27.03
N LEU A 427 -27.67 30.17 -26.93
CA LEU A 427 -27.17 28.85 -27.23
C LEU A 427 -27.36 28.50 -28.71
N LYS A 428 -26.36 27.84 -29.28
CA LYS A 428 -26.46 27.23 -30.60
C LYS A 428 -27.56 26.18 -30.70
N ALA A 429 -27.66 25.30 -29.71
CA ALA A 429 -28.76 24.40 -29.56
C ALA A 429 -29.60 24.82 -28.35
N VAL A 430 -30.86 25.09 -28.55
CA VAL A 430 -31.77 25.59 -27.51
C VAL A 430 -31.79 24.70 -26.29
N ASN A 431 -31.54 23.39 -26.47
CA ASN A 431 -31.50 22.37 -25.41
C ASN A 431 -30.09 21.83 -25.22
N ASP A 432 -29.06 22.64 -24.97
CA ASP A 432 -27.69 22.14 -24.62
C ASP A 432 -27.41 22.42 -23.14
N PRO A 433 -27.26 21.41 -22.32
CA PRO A 433 -27.41 19.99 -22.63
C PRO A 433 -28.87 19.57 -22.81
N PRO A 434 -29.15 18.60 -23.71
CA PRO A 434 -30.53 18.26 -24.01
C PRO A 434 -31.23 17.71 -22.77
N THR A 435 -32.36 18.33 -22.42
CA THR A 435 -33.21 17.89 -21.29
C THR A 435 -33.74 16.46 -21.45
N GLY A 436 -33.76 15.97 -22.72
CA GLY A 436 -34.14 14.61 -23.09
C GLY A 436 -33.08 13.53 -22.90
N GLU A 437 -31.83 13.86 -22.47
CA GLU A 437 -30.82 12.82 -22.20
C GLU A 437 -31.17 11.94 -21.01
N THR A 438 -31.98 12.44 -20.08
CA THR A 438 -32.58 11.66 -18.99
C THR A 438 -33.91 11.03 -19.33
N ALA A 439 -34.54 11.40 -20.46
CA ALA A 439 -35.74 10.75 -20.97
C ALA A 439 -35.35 9.41 -21.62
N LEU A 440 -35.44 8.34 -20.86
CA LEU A 440 -35.23 6.97 -21.33
C LEU A 440 -36.36 6.60 -22.30
N GLY A 441 -36.04 6.64 -23.60
CA GLY A 441 -36.94 6.02 -24.60
C GLY A 441 -37.07 4.50 -24.30
N ARG A 442 -38.12 3.87 -24.83
CA ARG A 442 -38.45 2.45 -24.58
C ARG A 442 -37.23 1.50 -24.75
N ARG A 443 -36.41 1.73 -25.79
CA ARG A 443 -35.15 0.95 -26.00
C ARG A 443 -34.11 1.23 -24.94
N GLY A 444 -33.92 2.49 -24.55
CA GLY A 444 -32.99 2.85 -23.49
C GLY A 444 -33.37 2.28 -22.13
N PHE A 445 -34.66 2.29 -21.83
CA PHE A 445 -35.21 1.71 -20.61
C PHE A 445 -34.99 0.18 -20.56
N MET A 446 -35.28 -0.53 -21.65
CA MET A 446 -35.03 -1.98 -21.75
C MET A 446 -33.54 -2.29 -21.64
N SER A 447 -32.68 -1.52 -22.28
CA SER A 447 -31.22 -1.67 -22.19
C SER A 447 -30.72 -1.44 -20.73
N LEU A 448 -31.29 -0.46 -20.04
CA LEU A 448 -30.94 -0.20 -18.63
C LEU A 448 -31.35 -1.37 -17.73
N ILE A 449 -32.59 -1.87 -17.85
CA ILE A 449 -33.06 -3.02 -17.05
C ILE A 449 -32.21 -4.25 -17.32
N THR A 450 -32.02 -4.58 -18.60
CA THR A 450 -31.22 -5.77 -18.99
C THR A 450 -29.79 -5.66 -18.50
N GLY A 451 -29.15 -4.52 -18.69
CA GLY A 451 -27.79 -4.28 -18.26
C GLY A 451 -27.66 -4.27 -16.73
N SER A 452 -28.63 -3.71 -16.01
CA SER A 452 -28.67 -3.76 -14.54
C SER A 452 -28.88 -5.20 -14.06
N GLY A 453 -29.77 -5.95 -14.70
CA GLY A 453 -29.97 -7.38 -14.40
C GLY A 453 -28.67 -8.18 -14.58
N ILE A 454 -27.96 -7.96 -15.67
CA ILE A 454 -26.63 -8.57 -15.91
C ILE A 454 -25.62 -8.15 -14.85
N GLY A 455 -25.62 -6.85 -14.47
CA GLY A 455 -24.73 -6.34 -13.41
C GLY A 455 -24.99 -7.01 -12.07
N VAL A 456 -26.27 -7.13 -11.67
CA VAL A 456 -26.66 -7.80 -10.41
C VAL A 456 -26.34 -9.28 -10.46
N ALA A 457 -26.75 -9.98 -11.52
CA ALA A 457 -26.47 -11.41 -11.67
C ALA A 457 -24.96 -11.70 -11.75
N GLY A 458 -24.20 -10.88 -12.48
CA GLY A 458 -22.75 -10.99 -12.58
C GLY A 458 -22.06 -10.73 -11.24
N GLY A 459 -22.44 -9.69 -10.53
CA GLY A 459 -21.91 -9.38 -9.19
C GLY A 459 -22.21 -10.47 -8.17
N GLY A 460 -23.45 -10.97 -8.16
CA GLY A 460 -23.87 -12.09 -7.32
C GLY A 460 -23.13 -13.40 -7.67
N ALA A 461 -23.00 -13.71 -8.94
CA ALA A 461 -22.26 -14.89 -9.40
C ALA A 461 -20.76 -14.81 -9.01
N ILE A 462 -20.12 -13.65 -9.21
CA ILE A 462 -18.73 -13.45 -8.78
C ILE A 462 -18.62 -13.62 -7.28
N ALA A 463 -19.51 -12.99 -6.48
CA ALA A 463 -19.48 -13.15 -5.02
C ALA A 463 -19.64 -14.62 -4.62
N ALA A 464 -20.62 -15.33 -5.19
CA ALA A 464 -20.87 -16.73 -4.90
C ALA A 464 -19.67 -17.62 -5.28
N THR A 465 -19.13 -17.46 -6.50
CA THR A 465 -17.97 -18.26 -6.96
C THR A 465 -16.71 -17.96 -6.14
N THR A 466 -16.48 -16.68 -5.81
CA THR A 466 -15.32 -16.29 -4.99
C THR A 466 -15.41 -16.89 -3.59
N LYS A 467 -16.60 -16.90 -2.96
CA LYS A 467 -16.81 -17.53 -1.65
C LYS A 467 -16.76 -19.06 -1.72
N LEU A 468 -17.27 -19.69 -2.81
CA LEU A 468 -17.21 -21.13 -2.99
C LEU A 468 -15.77 -21.65 -3.22
N TRP A 469 -14.94 -20.88 -3.91
CA TRP A 469 -13.53 -21.19 -4.20
C TRP A 469 -12.56 -20.34 -3.38
N GLY A 470 -13.05 -19.67 -2.35
CA GLY A 470 -12.28 -18.84 -1.45
C GLY A 470 -11.72 -19.60 -0.26
N ALA A 471 -11.33 -18.84 0.76
CA ALA A 471 -10.83 -19.35 2.01
C ALA A 471 -11.89 -20.18 2.73
N ASN A 472 -11.72 -21.50 2.80
CA ASN A 472 -12.57 -22.36 3.65
C ASN A 472 -12.11 -22.27 5.10
N LEU A 473 -12.48 -21.19 5.78
CA LEU A 473 -12.03 -20.93 7.17
C LEU A 473 -12.56 -21.94 8.20
N ASN A 474 -13.56 -22.75 7.83
CA ASN A 474 -14.11 -23.80 8.70
C ASN A 474 -13.31 -25.10 8.63
N ASP A 475 -12.42 -25.26 7.63
CA ASP A 475 -11.56 -26.43 7.53
C ASP A 475 -10.29 -26.19 8.38
N PRO A 476 -10.01 -27.03 9.39
CA PRO A 476 -8.79 -26.92 10.20
C PRO A 476 -7.50 -27.13 9.39
N HIS A 477 -7.58 -27.81 8.23
CA HIS A 477 -6.46 -28.04 7.32
C HIS A 477 -6.33 -26.98 6.22
N ALA A 478 -7.26 -26.03 6.12
CA ALA A 478 -7.18 -24.96 5.15
C ALA A 478 -5.91 -24.11 5.33
N PHE A 479 -5.36 -23.65 4.22
CA PHE A 479 -4.24 -22.75 4.26
C PHE A 479 -4.62 -21.44 4.99
N ARG A 480 -3.85 -21.12 6.04
CA ARG A 480 -4.03 -19.89 6.82
C ARG A 480 -2.77 -19.05 6.71
N PRO A 481 -2.81 -17.95 5.95
CA PRO A 481 -1.65 -17.07 5.80
C PRO A 481 -1.36 -16.34 7.11
N VAL A 482 -0.09 -16.20 7.41
CA VAL A 482 0.36 -15.29 8.47
C VAL A 482 0.18 -13.86 7.95
N ARG A 483 -0.73 -13.10 8.55
CA ARG A 483 -1.01 -11.72 8.18
C ARG A 483 -0.08 -10.75 8.94
N PRO A 484 0.12 -9.51 8.43
CA PRO A 484 0.90 -8.49 9.12
C PRO A 484 0.36 -8.18 10.53
N PRO A 485 1.19 -7.65 11.46
CA PRO A 485 0.75 -7.30 12.80
C PRO A 485 -0.34 -6.22 12.76
N GLY A 486 -1.36 -6.38 13.59
CA GLY A 486 -2.52 -5.47 13.60
C GLY A 486 -3.59 -5.81 12.57
N SER A 487 -3.45 -6.88 11.79
CA SER A 487 -4.52 -7.35 10.91
C SER A 487 -5.75 -7.72 11.73
N VAL A 488 -6.93 -7.30 11.23
CA VAL A 488 -8.21 -7.70 11.81
C VAL A 488 -8.48 -9.20 11.56
N PRO A 489 -9.48 -9.83 12.22
CA PRO A 489 -9.83 -11.24 11.99
C PRO A 489 -9.99 -11.57 10.51
N GLU A 490 -9.57 -12.76 10.08
CA GLU A 490 -9.45 -13.12 8.66
C GLU A 490 -10.70 -12.85 7.81
N PRO A 491 -11.95 -13.17 8.25
CA PRO A 491 -13.12 -12.84 7.47
C PRO A 491 -13.26 -11.33 7.24
N ALA A 492 -13.11 -10.53 8.30
CA ALA A 492 -13.16 -9.07 8.21
C ALA A 492 -11.99 -8.50 7.41
N PHE A 493 -10.81 -9.13 7.52
CA PHE A 493 -9.63 -8.73 6.75
C PHE A 493 -9.88 -8.84 5.24
N LEU A 494 -10.43 -9.95 4.78
CA LEU A 494 -10.75 -10.18 3.38
C LEU A 494 -11.85 -9.25 2.87
N ASP A 495 -12.81 -8.89 3.73
CA ASP A 495 -13.88 -7.93 3.46
C ASP A 495 -13.41 -6.45 3.47
N MET A 496 -12.23 -6.16 4.05
CA MET A 496 -11.67 -4.80 4.13
C MET A 496 -10.45 -4.58 3.23
N CYS A 497 -9.68 -5.62 2.94
CA CYS A 497 -8.46 -5.50 2.15
C CYS A 497 -8.77 -5.24 0.66
N ILE A 498 -8.41 -4.08 0.15
CA ILE A 498 -8.55 -3.70 -1.26
C ILE A 498 -7.38 -4.14 -2.14
N ARG A 499 -6.44 -4.88 -1.60
CA ARG A 499 -5.30 -5.47 -2.33
C ARG A 499 -4.48 -4.42 -3.11
N CYS A 500 -4.34 -3.21 -2.55
CA CYS A 500 -3.64 -2.09 -3.19
C CYS A 500 -2.12 -2.29 -3.29
N GLY A 501 -1.52 -3.01 -2.32
CA GLY A 501 -0.10 -3.29 -2.30
C GLY A 501 0.76 -2.27 -1.55
N GLU A 502 0.20 -1.20 -0.98
CA GLU A 502 0.97 -0.18 -0.23
C GLU A 502 1.77 -0.79 0.93
N CYS A 503 1.17 -1.74 1.66
CA CYS A 503 1.84 -2.42 2.77
C CYS A 503 3.08 -3.21 2.33
N PHE A 504 3.12 -3.73 1.10
CA PHE A 504 4.33 -4.37 0.55
C PHE A 504 5.43 -3.33 0.33
N LYS A 505 5.04 -2.20 -0.26
CA LYS A 505 5.98 -1.14 -0.63
C LYS A 505 6.70 -0.52 0.56
N VAL A 506 6.01 -0.35 1.70
CA VAL A 506 6.61 0.24 2.91
C VAL A 506 7.36 -0.77 3.77
N CYS A 507 7.33 -2.07 3.42
CA CYS A 507 7.96 -3.10 4.21
C CYS A 507 9.49 -3.08 4.02
N PRO A 508 10.30 -2.71 5.03
CA PRO A 508 11.75 -2.54 4.85
C PRO A 508 12.48 -3.85 4.57
N ASN A 509 11.96 -4.96 5.07
CA ASN A 509 12.56 -6.28 4.87
C ASN A 509 11.93 -7.05 3.70
N ASN A 510 10.95 -6.48 3.00
CA ASN A 510 10.16 -7.14 1.96
C ASN A 510 9.51 -8.47 2.42
N VAL A 511 9.27 -8.62 3.73
CA VAL A 511 8.65 -9.84 4.30
C VAL A 511 7.19 -9.99 3.87
N LEU A 512 6.52 -8.87 3.59
CA LEU A 512 5.15 -8.89 3.09
C LEU A 512 5.13 -9.17 1.60
N GLN A 513 4.56 -10.30 1.24
CA GLN A 513 4.42 -10.74 -0.13
C GLN A 513 2.94 -10.86 -0.50
N ALA A 514 2.66 -10.69 -1.79
CA ALA A 514 1.32 -10.91 -2.31
C ALA A 514 0.98 -12.40 -2.23
N GLU A 515 -0.18 -12.73 -1.66
CA GLU A 515 -0.73 -14.07 -1.74
C GLU A 515 -1.07 -14.41 -3.19
N GLY A 516 -0.84 -15.65 -3.60
CA GLY A 516 -1.22 -16.17 -4.90
C GLY A 516 -2.66 -16.66 -4.91
N PHE A 517 -2.84 -17.94 -5.22
CA PHE A 517 -4.15 -18.59 -5.26
C PHE A 517 -4.35 -19.58 -4.11
N GLU A 518 -3.55 -19.48 -3.05
CA GLU A 518 -3.57 -20.40 -1.91
C GLU A 518 -4.91 -20.37 -1.17
N GLN A 519 -5.53 -19.18 -1.07
CA GLN A 519 -6.92 -18.98 -0.61
C GLN A 519 -7.88 -18.70 -1.78
N GLY A 520 -7.58 -19.18 -2.97
CA GLY A 520 -8.37 -18.93 -4.16
C GLY A 520 -8.37 -17.47 -4.60
N LEU A 521 -9.47 -17.02 -5.20
CA LEU A 521 -9.60 -15.63 -5.66
C LEU A 521 -9.75 -14.64 -4.50
N GLU A 522 -10.26 -15.07 -3.35
CA GLU A 522 -10.51 -14.20 -2.22
C GLU A 522 -9.21 -13.72 -1.56
N GLY A 523 -8.18 -14.58 -1.51
CA GLY A 523 -6.85 -14.24 -0.98
C GLY A 523 -5.93 -13.54 -1.98
N LEU A 524 -6.22 -13.63 -3.28
CA LEU A 524 -5.33 -13.14 -4.34
C LEU A 524 -4.89 -11.69 -4.09
N TRP A 525 -3.57 -11.46 -4.05
CA TRP A 525 -2.89 -10.20 -3.76
C TRP A 525 -3.09 -9.64 -2.35
N ALA A 526 -3.68 -10.40 -1.42
CA ALA A 526 -3.70 -10.01 -0.03
C ALA A 526 -2.28 -10.15 0.59
N PRO A 527 -1.90 -9.31 1.57
CA PRO A 527 -0.57 -9.39 2.18
C PRO A 527 -0.42 -10.61 3.07
N MET A 528 0.67 -11.34 2.89
CA MET A 528 1.08 -12.41 3.78
C MET A 528 2.56 -12.29 4.15
N VAL A 529 2.92 -12.79 5.32
CA VAL A 529 4.31 -12.89 5.79
C VAL A 529 4.94 -14.13 5.18
N LYS A 530 5.99 -13.96 4.38
CA LYS A 530 6.81 -15.06 3.83
C LYS A 530 8.10 -15.16 4.64
N ALA A 531 8.04 -15.88 5.75
CA ALA A 531 9.11 -15.95 6.72
C ALA A 531 10.36 -16.73 6.24
N ASP A 532 10.28 -17.53 5.19
CA ASP A 532 11.47 -18.11 4.54
C ASP A 532 12.31 -17.02 3.85
N TRP A 533 11.64 -15.97 3.38
CA TRP A 533 12.30 -14.87 2.69
C TRP A 533 12.90 -13.85 3.65
N ALA A 534 12.12 -13.37 4.61
CA ALA A 534 12.55 -12.38 5.59
C ALA A 534 11.66 -12.42 6.83
N GLY A 535 12.13 -11.85 7.95
CA GLY A 535 11.35 -11.68 9.18
C GLY A 535 10.77 -10.28 9.33
N CYS A 536 9.70 -10.17 10.12
CA CYS A 536 9.07 -8.89 10.45
C CYS A 536 9.89 -8.13 11.50
N GLU A 537 10.38 -6.96 11.13
CA GLU A 537 11.21 -6.10 11.98
C GLU A 537 10.48 -5.62 13.23
N SER A 538 11.11 -5.76 14.41
CA SER A 538 10.51 -5.40 15.71
C SER A 538 10.31 -3.89 15.89
N SER A 539 11.12 -3.06 15.24
CA SER A 539 11.11 -1.60 15.32
C SER A 539 10.24 -0.92 14.26
N CYS A 540 9.48 -1.67 13.44
CA CYS A 540 8.67 -1.16 12.34
C CYS A 540 7.18 -1.46 12.53
N ASN A 541 6.31 -0.48 12.21
CA ASN A 541 4.84 -0.58 12.21
C ASN A 541 4.20 0.05 10.96
N ALA A 542 4.97 0.29 9.90
CA ALA A 542 4.55 1.08 8.74
C ALA A 542 3.38 0.48 7.95
N CYS A 543 3.25 -0.85 7.88
CA CYS A 543 2.18 -1.52 7.12
C CYS A 543 0.77 -1.13 7.57
N GLY A 544 0.56 -0.91 8.88
CA GLY A 544 -0.71 -0.41 9.41
C GLY A 544 -0.94 1.08 9.15
N GLN A 545 0.14 1.88 9.11
CA GLN A 545 0.06 3.32 8.87
C GLN A 545 -0.44 3.65 7.46
N VAL A 546 -0.05 2.88 6.44
CA VAL A 546 -0.45 3.10 5.04
C VAL A 546 -1.72 2.36 4.61
N CYS A 547 -2.40 1.67 5.52
CA CYS A 547 -3.59 0.90 5.17
C CYS A 547 -4.84 1.80 5.07
N PRO A 548 -5.36 2.09 3.85
CA PRO A 548 -6.43 3.08 3.66
C PRO A 548 -7.78 2.63 4.22
N THR A 549 -7.95 1.34 4.44
CA THR A 549 -9.23 0.73 4.85
C THR A 549 -9.23 0.25 6.29
N GLY A 550 -8.06 0.24 6.96
CA GLY A 550 -7.91 -0.28 8.31
C GLY A 550 -7.96 -1.81 8.42
N ALA A 551 -7.84 -2.55 7.30
CA ALA A 551 -7.66 -4.00 7.33
C ALA A 551 -6.42 -4.41 8.13
N ILE A 552 -5.38 -3.57 8.10
CA ILE A 552 -4.25 -3.60 9.02
C ILE A 552 -4.36 -2.35 9.88
N ARG A 553 -4.55 -2.51 11.17
CA ARG A 553 -4.71 -1.41 12.12
C ARG A 553 -3.39 -0.67 12.31
N PRO A 554 -3.38 0.67 12.36
CA PRO A 554 -2.19 1.43 12.74
C PRO A 554 -1.92 1.22 14.24
N LEU A 555 -0.88 0.46 14.56
CA LEU A 555 -0.50 0.17 15.94
C LEU A 555 0.71 1.03 16.35
N PRO A 556 0.73 1.57 17.57
CA PRO A 556 1.97 2.03 18.19
C PRO A 556 2.98 0.88 18.30
N LEU A 557 4.29 1.18 18.32
CA LEU A 557 5.32 0.13 18.38
C LEU A 557 5.18 -0.80 19.58
N ALA A 558 4.79 -0.28 20.74
CA ALA A 558 4.54 -1.09 21.93
C ALA A 558 3.44 -2.14 21.71
N GLU A 559 2.34 -1.73 21.10
CA GLU A 559 1.22 -2.64 20.73
C GLU A 559 1.66 -3.65 19.66
N LYS A 560 2.40 -3.19 18.64
CA LYS A 560 2.89 -4.04 17.55
C LYS A 560 3.81 -5.15 18.06
N ARG A 561 4.65 -4.87 19.04
CA ARG A 561 5.60 -5.84 19.60
C ARG A 561 4.94 -7.00 20.34
N VAL A 562 3.71 -6.83 20.79
CA VAL A 562 2.94 -7.87 21.49
C VAL A 562 1.80 -8.44 20.65
N ALA A 563 1.54 -7.89 19.46
CA ALA A 563 0.52 -8.38 18.54
C ALA A 563 0.98 -9.68 17.87
N ARG A 564 0.39 -10.82 18.24
CA ARG A 564 0.74 -12.13 17.72
C ARG A 564 0.16 -12.33 16.32
N MET A 565 1.05 -12.50 15.33
CA MET A 565 0.70 -12.77 13.93
C MET A 565 0.57 -14.28 13.65
N GLY A 566 1.25 -15.08 14.43
CA GLY A 566 1.35 -16.53 14.33
C GLY A 566 2.22 -17.06 15.47
N LEU A 567 2.48 -18.33 15.45
CA LEU A 567 3.33 -19.01 16.43
C LEU A 567 4.42 -19.82 15.73
N ALA A 568 5.65 -19.69 16.22
CA ALA A 568 6.76 -20.52 15.77
C ALA A 568 6.56 -21.96 16.26
N ILE A 569 6.70 -22.91 15.36
CA ILE A 569 6.59 -24.36 15.66
C ILE A 569 7.88 -25.02 15.19
N VAL A 570 8.54 -25.73 16.10
CA VAL A 570 9.76 -26.50 15.81
C VAL A 570 9.36 -27.88 15.30
N ASP A 571 9.88 -28.26 14.14
CA ASP A 571 9.83 -29.63 13.64
C ASP A 571 10.99 -30.41 14.28
N LEU A 572 10.64 -31.27 15.23
CA LEU A 572 11.62 -32.05 16.01
C LEU A 572 12.43 -33.03 15.15
N GLN A 573 11.89 -33.45 14.00
CA GLN A 573 12.58 -34.38 13.10
C GLN A 573 13.56 -33.64 12.17
N ALA A 574 13.25 -32.39 11.82
CA ALA A 574 14.08 -31.57 10.95
C ALA A 574 15.11 -30.73 11.73
N CYS A 575 14.80 -30.32 12.96
CA CYS A 575 15.69 -29.51 13.81
C CYS A 575 16.97 -30.27 14.17
N LEU A 576 18.14 -29.71 13.82
CA LEU A 576 19.43 -30.39 13.96
C LEU A 576 19.70 -30.93 15.39
N PRO A 577 19.57 -30.10 16.47
CA PRO A 577 19.75 -30.58 17.84
C PRO A 577 18.69 -31.60 18.27
N HIS A 578 17.42 -31.38 17.95
CA HIS A 578 16.33 -32.27 18.28
C HIS A 578 16.47 -33.64 17.57
N ALA A 579 16.99 -33.64 16.34
CA ALA A 579 17.26 -34.85 15.56
C ALA A 579 18.60 -35.50 15.88
N ASN A 580 19.31 -35.05 16.91
CA ASN A 580 20.62 -35.53 17.34
C ASN A 580 21.69 -35.52 16.21
N ARG A 581 21.70 -34.46 15.39
CA ARG A 581 22.62 -34.33 14.23
C ARG A 581 23.78 -33.39 14.53
N GLU A 582 23.47 -32.15 14.91
CA GLU A 582 24.45 -31.07 15.08
C GLU A 582 23.91 -30.05 16.08
N ALA A 583 24.79 -29.43 16.89
CA ALA A 583 24.43 -28.29 17.72
C ALA A 583 24.07 -27.08 16.87
N CYS A 584 22.98 -26.37 17.21
CA CYS A 584 22.52 -25.20 16.49
C CYS A 584 21.76 -24.28 17.43
N GLN A 585 22.08 -22.98 17.39
CA GLN A 585 21.44 -21.95 18.25
C GLN A 585 20.87 -20.77 17.46
N LEU A 586 20.92 -20.80 16.11
CA LEU A 586 20.59 -19.68 15.24
C LEU A 586 19.23 -19.02 15.53
N CYS A 587 18.19 -19.83 15.78
CA CYS A 587 16.84 -19.32 16.02
C CYS A 587 16.70 -18.65 17.41
N VAL A 588 17.46 -19.09 18.40
CA VAL A 588 17.50 -18.50 19.74
C VAL A 588 18.19 -17.14 19.69
N ASP A 589 19.39 -17.10 19.10
CA ASP A 589 20.19 -15.87 18.97
C ASP A 589 19.41 -14.79 18.25
N GLU A 590 18.76 -15.10 17.13
CA GLU A 590 17.97 -14.13 16.36
C GLU A 590 16.72 -13.67 17.12
N CYS A 591 16.06 -14.56 17.88
CA CYS A 591 14.91 -14.18 18.69
C CYS A 591 15.31 -13.21 19.82
N HIS A 592 16.47 -13.46 20.44
CA HIS A 592 17.04 -12.59 21.46
C HIS A 592 17.50 -11.26 20.87
N ALA A 593 18.19 -11.26 19.74
CA ALA A 593 18.60 -10.05 19.01
C ALA A 593 17.41 -9.17 18.61
N ALA A 594 16.28 -9.79 18.25
CA ALA A 594 15.03 -9.07 17.96
C ALA A 594 14.30 -8.54 19.22
N GLY A 595 14.76 -8.87 20.42
CA GLY A 595 14.22 -8.42 21.71
C GLY A 595 12.96 -9.12 22.17
N TYR A 596 12.60 -10.26 21.57
CA TYR A 596 11.40 -11.01 21.95
C TYR A 596 11.64 -12.06 23.03
N HIS A 597 12.83 -12.65 23.10
CA HIS A 597 13.20 -13.69 24.08
C HIS A 597 12.16 -14.80 24.20
N ALA A 598 11.61 -15.21 23.07
CA ALA A 598 10.53 -16.17 22.98
C ALA A 598 11.01 -17.59 22.63
N ILE A 599 12.31 -17.81 22.52
CA ILE A 599 12.91 -19.11 22.29
C ILE A 599 14.01 -19.30 23.32
N GLU A 600 13.94 -20.40 24.05
CA GLU A 600 14.91 -20.79 25.07
C GLU A 600 15.54 -22.16 24.72
N PHE A 601 16.56 -22.52 25.45
CA PHE A 601 17.21 -23.84 25.28
C PHE A 601 16.66 -24.86 26.26
N VAL A 602 16.55 -26.09 25.79
CA VAL A 602 16.33 -27.29 26.59
C VAL A 602 17.40 -28.33 26.24
N GLN A 603 17.90 -29.04 27.23
CA GLN A 603 18.84 -30.13 27.01
C GLN A 603 18.09 -31.35 26.45
N VAL A 604 18.58 -31.90 25.33
CA VAL A 604 18.01 -33.11 24.68
C VAL A 604 19.10 -34.12 24.42
N HIS A 605 18.74 -35.40 24.35
CA HIS A 605 19.64 -36.52 24.08
C HIS A 605 20.82 -36.65 25.06
N THR A 606 20.64 -36.20 26.30
CA THR A 606 21.66 -36.35 27.35
C THR A 606 21.78 -37.81 27.74
N GLU A 607 22.98 -38.35 27.76
CA GLU A 607 23.27 -39.66 28.29
C GLU A 607 23.14 -39.64 29.81
N VAL A 608 22.67 -40.74 30.39
CA VAL A 608 22.56 -40.91 31.84
C VAL A 608 23.49 -42.02 32.31
N ASP A 609 24.09 -41.83 33.47
CA ASP A 609 24.92 -42.82 34.10
C ASP A 609 24.10 -43.98 34.68
N ALA A 610 24.76 -44.98 35.26
CA ALA A 610 24.12 -46.14 35.89
C ALA A 610 23.20 -45.78 37.08
N ALA A 611 23.35 -44.58 37.64
CA ALA A 611 22.55 -44.02 38.73
C ALA A 611 21.39 -43.14 38.24
N GLY A 612 21.23 -42.97 36.87
CA GLY A 612 20.19 -42.14 36.26
C GLY A 612 20.52 -40.64 36.29
N GLN A 613 21.79 -40.27 36.59
CA GLN A 613 22.22 -38.87 36.56
C GLN A 613 22.71 -38.49 35.16
N PRO A 614 22.39 -37.25 34.67
CA PRO A 614 22.86 -36.79 33.37
C PRO A 614 24.39 -36.66 33.34
N ILE A 615 25.01 -37.14 32.28
CA ILE A 615 26.45 -37.05 32.04
C ILE A 615 26.73 -35.72 31.42
N GLU A 616 27.54 -34.86 32.09
CA GLU A 616 27.95 -33.56 31.56
C GLU A 616 28.69 -33.67 30.23
N GLY A 617 28.40 -32.78 29.30
CA GLY A 617 29.00 -32.72 27.95
C GLY A 617 28.35 -33.64 26.94
N THR A 618 27.29 -34.41 27.31
CA THR A 618 26.51 -35.20 26.37
C THR A 618 25.22 -34.53 25.98
N GLY A 619 24.67 -34.85 24.80
CA GLY A 619 23.44 -34.26 24.26
C GLY A 619 23.65 -32.92 23.63
N HIS A 620 22.55 -32.27 23.29
CA HIS A 620 22.50 -30.98 22.62
C HIS A 620 21.56 -30.00 23.33
N LEU A 621 21.88 -28.69 23.25
CA LEU A 621 20.96 -27.63 23.57
C LEU A 621 20.02 -27.42 22.37
N ALA A 622 18.73 -27.66 22.54
CA ALA A 622 17.71 -27.57 21.51
C ALA A 622 16.71 -26.45 21.78
N PRO A 623 16.17 -25.79 20.76
CA PRO A 623 15.25 -24.67 20.93
C PRO A 623 13.86 -25.12 21.38
N VAL A 624 13.28 -24.40 22.35
CA VAL A 624 11.89 -24.50 22.79
C VAL A 624 11.23 -23.12 22.67
N VAL A 625 10.05 -23.08 22.05
CA VAL A 625 9.32 -21.84 21.86
C VAL A 625 8.39 -21.57 23.04
N LEU A 626 8.54 -20.41 23.65
CA LEU A 626 7.64 -19.88 24.68
C LEU A 626 6.43 -19.26 24.00
N THR A 627 5.29 -19.92 24.07
CA THR A 627 4.08 -19.55 23.33
C THR A 627 3.48 -18.22 23.79
N ASP A 628 3.68 -17.85 25.04
CA ASP A 628 3.25 -16.59 25.64
C ASP A 628 4.03 -15.38 25.13
N LYS A 629 5.32 -15.54 24.81
CA LYS A 629 6.21 -14.50 24.33
C LYS A 629 6.31 -14.41 22.80
N CYS A 630 6.06 -15.54 22.11
CA CYS A 630 6.22 -15.59 20.66
C CYS A 630 5.12 -14.79 19.94
N VAL A 631 5.53 -13.87 19.07
CA VAL A 631 4.63 -13.05 18.23
C VAL A 631 4.57 -13.51 16.77
N GLY A 632 5.34 -14.53 16.40
CA GLY A 632 5.35 -15.05 15.02
C GLY A 632 6.01 -14.10 14.01
N CYS A 633 7.03 -13.34 14.42
CA CYS A 633 7.73 -12.38 13.54
C CYS A 633 8.47 -13.05 12.36
N GLY A 634 8.82 -14.34 12.46
CA GLY A 634 9.43 -15.11 11.40
C GLY A 634 10.96 -15.00 11.27
N ILE A 635 11.62 -14.17 12.07
CA ILE A 635 13.09 -13.97 11.99
C ILE A 635 13.83 -15.31 12.23
N CYS A 636 13.39 -16.10 13.18
CA CYS A 636 13.95 -17.44 13.47
C CYS A 636 13.83 -18.39 12.26
N GLN A 637 12.70 -18.39 11.55
CA GLN A 637 12.49 -19.18 10.34
C GLN A 637 13.42 -18.75 9.22
N THR A 638 13.50 -17.44 8.96
CA THR A 638 14.39 -16.85 7.96
C THR A 638 15.85 -17.25 8.21
N ARG A 639 16.31 -17.13 9.45
CA ARG A 639 17.70 -17.46 9.80
C ARG A 639 17.99 -18.94 9.67
N CYS A 640 17.07 -19.78 10.14
CA CYS A 640 17.20 -21.24 10.01
C CYS A 640 17.28 -21.67 8.54
N PHE A 641 16.37 -21.15 7.69
CA PHE A 641 16.35 -21.49 6.28
C PHE A 641 17.56 -20.90 5.53
N GLY A 642 17.90 -19.65 5.80
CA GLY A 642 19.04 -18.97 5.15
C GLY A 642 20.36 -19.70 5.36
N ILE A 643 20.67 -20.08 6.58
CA ILE A 643 21.94 -20.73 6.91
C ILE A 643 21.86 -22.24 6.67
N ASN A 644 20.92 -22.95 7.32
CA ASN A 644 20.89 -24.41 7.27
C ASN A 644 20.29 -24.96 5.97
N GLY A 645 19.40 -24.20 5.32
CA GLY A 645 18.80 -24.58 4.03
C GLY A 645 19.63 -24.14 2.84
N LEU A 646 19.84 -22.84 2.67
CA LEU A 646 20.45 -22.28 1.45
C LEU A 646 21.98 -22.33 1.48
N GLU A 647 22.62 -21.96 2.59
CA GLU A 647 24.07 -21.86 2.67
C GLU A 647 24.73 -23.22 2.90
N LYS A 648 24.32 -23.93 3.99
CA LYS A 648 24.90 -25.24 4.37
C LYS A 648 24.25 -26.43 3.65
N ASN A 649 23.07 -26.25 3.04
CA ASN A 649 22.29 -27.29 2.38
C ASN A 649 22.02 -28.55 3.28
N LEU A 650 21.88 -28.34 4.58
CA LEU A 650 21.57 -29.39 5.56
C LEU A 650 20.07 -29.71 5.63
N LEU A 651 19.23 -28.72 5.32
CA LEU A 651 17.77 -28.82 5.38
C LEU A 651 17.14 -28.41 4.04
N LYS A 652 16.04 -29.09 3.67
CA LYS A 652 15.24 -28.71 2.49
C LYS A 652 14.31 -27.53 2.76
N GLN A 653 13.90 -27.36 4.01
CA GLN A 653 13.04 -26.30 4.51
C GLN A 653 13.46 -25.92 5.93
N SER A 654 12.99 -24.79 6.43
CA SER A 654 13.26 -24.39 7.81
C SER A 654 12.71 -25.44 8.80
N ALA A 655 13.49 -25.76 9.82
CA ALA A 655 13.06 -26.63 10.91
C ALA A 655 12.17 -25.88 11.95
N ILE A 656 12.07 -24.57 11.87
CA ILE A 656 11.17 -23.76 12.67
C ILE A 656 10.29 -22.94 11.73
N ILE A 657 8.98 -23.11 11.80
CA ILE A 657 8.01 -22.56 10.85
C ILE A 657 6.95 -21.76 11.60
N ILE A 658 6.66 -20.57 11.11
CA ILE A 658 5.57 -19.76 11.66
C ILE A 658 4.25 -20.21 11.06
N LYS A 659 3.29 -20.53 11.93
CA LYS A 659 1.94 -20.92 11.54
C LYS A 659 0.91 -20.01 12.18
N ALA A 660 -0.08 -19.60 11.38
CA ALA A 660 -1.27 -18.90 11.83
C ALA A 660 -2.39 -19.90 12.18
N GLY A 661 -3.50 -19.42 12.71
CA GLY A 661 -4.70 -20.18 13.02
C GLY A 661 -5.13 -20.05 14.47
N GLU A 662 -6.18 -20.76 14.83
CA GLU A 662 -6.78 -20.71 16.15
C GLU A 662 -5.76 -21.02 17.25
N GLY A 663 -5.72 -20.17 18.29
CA GLY A 663 -4.75 -20.27 19.39
C GLY A 663 -3.31 -19.88 19.05
N ARG A 664 -3.02 -19.53 17.79
CA ARG A 664 -1.67 -19.18 17.33
C ARG A 664 -1.53 -17.72 16.94
N GLU A 665 -2.62 -17.00 16.77
CA GLU A 665 -2.64 -15.60 16.36
C GLU A 665 -3.69 -14.81 17.13
N ASP A 666 -3.43 -13.52 17.36
CA ASP A 666 -4.38 -12.62 17.98
C ASP A 666 -4.77 -11.56 16.96
N ARG A 667 -5.99 -11.63 16.48
CA ARG A 667 -6.54 -10.67 15.55
C ARG A 667 -7.81 -10.08 16.14
N ILE A 668 -7.75 -8.81 16.52
CA ILE A 668 -8.85 -8.09 17.16
C ILE A 668 -9.31 -6.92 16.30
N MET A 669 -10.62 -6.71 16.22
CA MET A 669 -11.20 -5.59 15.47
C MET A 669 -10.87 -4.24 16.12
N SER A 670 -10.81 -4.18 17.44
CA SER A 670 -10.54 -2.97 18.21
C SER A 670 -9.97 -3.34 19.58
N GLY A 671 -9.43 -2.35 20.31
CA GLY A 671 -8.85 -2.57 21.62
C GLY A 671 -7.32 -2.66 21.58
N SER A 672 -6.72 -2.95 22.73
CA SER A 672 -5.28 -2.98 22.97
C SER A 672 -4.75 -4.40 23.07
N TYR A 673 -3.67 -4.70 22.36
CA TYR A 673 -2.95 -5.96 22.48
C TYR A 673 -2.19 -6.08 23.80
N LEU A 674 -1.73 -4.96 24.38
CA LEU A 674 -1.11 -4.94 25.70
C LEU A 674 -2.10 -5.41 26.77
N LYS A 675 -3.32 -4.87 26.75
CA LYS A 675 -4.38 -5.31 27.68
C LYS A 675 -4.77 -6.78 27.49
N LEU A 676 -4.73 -7.26 26.24
CA LEU A 676 -4.99 -8.67 25.95
C LEU A 676 -3.93 -9.55 26.64
N ARG A 677 -2.64 -9.21 26.50
CA ARG A 677 -1.55 -9.94 27.19
C ARG A 677 -1.63 -9.86 28.70
N GLU A 678 -1.97 -8.72 29.25
CA GLU A 678 -2.17 -8.56 30.70
C GLU A 678 -3.31 -9.47 31.21
N ALA A 679 -4.38 -9.64 30.42
CA ALA A 679 -5.49 -10.52 30.76
C ALA A 679 -5.12 -12.01 30.66
N GLU A 680 -4.30 -12.41 29.68
CA GLU A 680 -3.78 -13.78 29.53
C GLU A 680 -2.79 -14.16 30.64
N ALA A 681 -2.04 -13.19 31.16
CA ALA A 681 -1.06 -13.42 32.24
C ALA A 681 -1.68 -13.54 33.64
N ARG A 682 -2.95 -13.16 33.82
CA ARG A 682 -3.75 -13.32 35.05
C ARG A 682 -4.45 -14.67 35.08
#